data_8c54ec2c149db45c8e62a11a110a9ec1
#
_entry.id   8c54ec2c149db45c8e62a11a110a9ec1
#
_cell.length_a   1.000
_cell.length_b   1.000
_cell.length_c   1.000
_cell.angle_alpha   90.00
_cell.angle_beta   90.00
_cell.angle_gamma   90.00
#
_symmetry.space_group_name_H-M   'P 1'
#
loop_
_entity.id
_entity.type
_entity.pdbx_description
1 polymer ?
#
loop_
_entity_poly.entity_id
_entity_poly.type
_entity_poly.pdbx_seq_one_letter_code
_entity_poly.pdbx_strand_id
1 'polypeptide(L)'
;MLTNKKLFLGMCFMLPIILKAQNKDQLTADTLKVYQVEEVEVTSKYYKRYNIKEMSEGLRLRTSLLNTSQNIQILDGEIFRDQAVTNLNESLTRNVSGTMREELHNGISPDIYSRAGYISAQRNGVDLRPLGKGPIGDDVAIIDRVEFLKGPAGFMHAMSDPAGSYNVVTKKPTGETRRSIDVLMGSFNQLRAAVDLDGKFEGAEKLQYRLNLMGMKANGFMEHDRNNRILFAPSLKYQMNERSSITAEYIYQQLNYLLLSEAQMSPYGYGTLPNDFTITDPSVRPFSGNDHNMFLTYQNSFKNNWEFTAKASYITMGYDGSIFWVNGANKQNPDILDRNLVYDSNKYNVFSTQFYLNGNFNTGRLKHNFITGVDINNKSSNSRDTWGTATAVYPLSISNPVYSTTIMNNGIGGDFASENDFYSEGNIVERRLFYASVYAMDELSMLNDRLRITLGLRLTASNGNSTDYGAKTETDDLVLTPRLGVNYSLTKDASLYFLHDRTYLPQSGISVEGNALKPIRGINYELGFKRDWAEGRWNTTLAIYHIERNRLVSVDPTSNLIYQTGVSQSRGFEFDMKGQLAKGLNAIVNYAYTDSEITEDEYNPELIGRATPNLVKHIQNTWLNYYLPIQKLSGFSLSAGYQLLMGRTERFPNATSQPLEDNFRLDVGAGWNNEKYKINLIVNNVLNRKMYSTAWRNGANDMYYWVQMAPIHARLSLRVNL
;
A
#
# COMPACT_ATOMS: atom_id res chain seq x y z
N MET A 1 43.22 11.97 7.22
CA MET A 1 43.42 11.97 8.67
C MET A 1 42.47 10.94 9.27
N LEU A 2 43.05 9.86 9.78
CA LEU A 2 42.34 8.76 10.43
C LEU A 2 41.94 9.15 11.85
N THR A 3 40.68 9.21 12.19
CA THR A 3 40.23 9.05 13.59
C THR A 3 38.73 8.75 13.65
N ASN A 4 38.40 7.72 14.45
CA ASN A 4 37.10 7.37 15.01
C ASN A 4 36.13 6.47 14.21
N LYS A 5 36.62 5.27 13.86
CA LYS A 5 35.76 4.10 13.59
C LYS A 5 35.87 3.06 14.72
N LYS A 6 35.60 3.41 15.96
CA LYS A 6 35.56 2.45 17.08
C LYS A 6 34.58 2.91 18.15
N LEU A 7 33.27 2.82 17.90
CA LEU A 7 32.27 2.95 18.97
C LEU A 7 30.94 2.21 18.71
N PHE A 8 30.91 1.22 17.87
CA PHE A 8 29.63 0.52 17.57
C PHE A 8 29.64 -1.00 17.89
N LEU A 9 30.65 -1.50 18.61
CA LEU A 9 30.72 -2.93 18.94
C LEU A 9 30.59 -3.26 20.45
N GLY A 10 30.11 -2.32 21.26
CA GLY A 10 30.12 -2.44 22.73
C GLY A 10 28.78 -2.65 23.42
N MET A 11 27.64 -2.78 22.67
CA MET A 11 26.31 -2.73 23.32
C MET A 11 25.43 -3.99 23.07
N CYS A 12 26.02 -5.12 22.81
CA CYS A 12 25.31 -6.40 22.63
C CYS A 12 25.44 -7.39 23.79
N PHE A 13 25.75 -6.97 25.01
CA PHE A 13 25.76 -7.87 26.17
C PHE A 13 25.09 -7.21 27.37
N MET A 14 23.77 -7.31 27.48
CA MET A 14 23.13 -7.38 28.79
C MET A 14 22.41 -8.73 28.90
N LEU A 15 23.04 -9.59 29.64
CA LEU A 15 22.64 -10.93 30.03
C LEU A 15 21.52 -10.93 31.07
N PRO A 16 20.82 -12.05 31.21
CA PRO A 16 19.60 -12.19 31.96
C PRO A 16 19.86 -12.21 33.47
N ILE A 17 19.07 -11.44 34.20
CA ILE A 17 18.88 -11.61 35.63
C ILE A 17 18.03 -12.87 35.83
N ILE A 18 18.66 -13.94 36.23
CA ILE A 18 17.99 -15.18 36.65
C ILE A 18 17.36 -14.93 38.03
N LEU A 19 16.06 -14.71 38.05
CA LEU A 19 15.25 -14.82 39.24
C LEU A 19 14.92 -16.31 39.47
N LYS A 20 15.58 -16.95 40.42
CA LYS A 20 15.18 -18.23 40.99
C LYS A 20 13.89 -18.02 41.76
N ALA A 21 12.76 -18.46 41.19
CA ALA A 21 11.54 -18.67 41.94
C ALA A 21 11.56 -20.11 42.53
N GLN A 22 11.55 -20.23 43.84
CA GLN A 22 11.41 -21.49 44.56
C GLN A 22 9.99 -22.06 44.36
N ASN A 23 9.94 -23.32 43.95
CA ASN A 23 8.74 -24.15 43.98
C ASN A 23 8.29 -24.44 45.40
N LYS A 24 7.02 -24.23 45.68
CA LYS A 24 6.19 -25.06 46.57
C LYS A 24 4.72 -24.82 46.25
N ASP A 25 4.09 -25.80 45.75
CA ASP A 25 2.94 -26.56 46.16
C ASP A 25 2.25 -27.26 45.02
N GLN A 26 2.27 -28.56 45.07
CA GLN A 26 1.46 -29.44 44.25
C GLN A 26 -0.01 -29.27 44.64
N LEU A 27 -0.82 -28.77 43.67
CA LEU A 27 -2.25 -29.02 43.60
C LEU A 27 -2.54 -29.62 42.24
N THR A 28 -3.00 -30.85 42.27
CA THR A 28 -3.49 -31.59 41.10
C THR A 28 -4.57 -30.81 40.43
N ALA A 29 -4.25 -30.12 39.36
CA ALA A 29 -5.23 -29.54 38.47
C ALA A 29 -5.46 -30.51 37.32
N ASP A 30 -6.67 -30.96 37.21
CA ASP A 30 -7.22 -31.67 36.06
C ASP A 30 -6.80 -30.96 34.75
N THR A 31 -6.06 -31.67 33.93
CA THR A 31 -5.61 -31.19 32.65
C THR A 31 -6.82 -31.10 31.71
N LEU A 32 -7.51 -29.97 31.73
CA LEU A 32 -8.30 -29.56 30.58
C LEU A 32 -7.35 -29.40 29.39
N LYS A 33 -7.26 -30.44 28.59
CA LYS A 33 -6.74 -30.31 27.22
C LYS A 33 -7.58 -29.25 26.54
N VAL A 34 -7.05 -28.06 26.40
CA VAL A 34 -7.58 -27.08 25.45
C VAL A 34 -7.29 -27.65 24.06
N TYR A 35 -8.23 -28.42 23.55
CA TYR A 35 -8.31 -28.67 22.14
C TYR A 35 -8.59 -27.31 21.53
N GLN A 36 -7.62 -26.73 20.80
CA GLN A 36 -7.95 -25.83 19.72
C GLN A 36 -8.81 -26.66 18.75
N VAL A 37 -10.11 -26.58 18.92
CA VAL A 37 -11.05 -27.02 17.90
C VAL A 37 -10.80 -26.03 16.77
N GLU A 38 -10.09 -26.46 15.74
CA GLU A 38 -10.16 -25.79 14.43
C GLU A 38 -11.65 -25.64 14.17
N GLU A 39 -12.11 -24.37 14.11
CA GLU A 39 -13.50 -24.05 13.84
C GLU A 39 -13.80 -24.69 12.49
N VAL A 40 -14.52 -25.81 12.48
CA VAL A 40 -14.95 -26.50 11.25
C VAL A 40 -15.84 -25.49 10.55
N GLU A 41 -15.27 -24.80 9.59
CA GLU A 41 -15.96 -23.84 8.76
C GLU A 41 -16.95 -24.59 7.89
N VAL A 42 -18.19 -24.74 8.37
CA VAL A 42 -19.29 -25.16 7.54
C VAL A 42 -19.55 -24.03 6.55
N THR A 43 -18.80 -24.01 5.47
CA THR A 43 -19.02 -23.10 4.35
C THR A 43 -20.33 -23.47 3.66
N SER A 44 -21.44 -23.00 4.24
CA SER A 44 -22.70 -23.05 3.53
C SER A 44 -22.55 -22.16 2.27
N LYS A 45 -23.14 -22.57 1.18
CA LYS A 45 -23.20 -21.93 -0.15
C LYS A 45 -23.53 -20.43 -0.13
N TYR A 46 -24.02 -19.93 1.01
CA TYR A 46 -24.50 -18.57 1.24
C TYR A 46 -23.65 -17.75 2.23
N TYR A 47 -22.57 -18.33 2.79
CA TYR A 47 -21.76 -17.66 3.81
C TYR A 47 -20.36 -17.42 3.25
N LYS A 48 -20.13 -16.21 2.73
CA LYS A 48 -18.79 -15.68 2.50
C LYS A 48 -18.44 -14.73 3.64
N ARG A 49 -17.27 -14.89 4.22
CA ARG A 49 -16.82 -13.99 5.28
C ARG A 49 -15.99 -12.88 4.66
N TYR A 50 -16.52 -11.66 4.55
CA TYR A 50 -15.72 -10.44 4.32
C TYR A 50 -15.01 -9.97 5.58
N ASN A 51 -15.26 -10.61 6.72
CA ASN A 51 -14.72 -10.25 8.01
C ASN A 51 -13.66 -11.27 8.45
N ILE A 52 -12.38 -10.88 8.38
CA ILE A 52 -11.25 -11.62 8.93
C ILE A 52 -10.99 -11.11 10.35
N LYS A 53 -10.87 -12.01 11.31
CA LYS A 53 -10.58 -11.67 12.72
C LYS A 53 -9.10 -11.84 13.09
N GLU A 54 -8.35 -12.57 12.29
CA GLU A 54 -6.94 -12.85 12.54
C GLU A 54 -6.05 -11.74 12.02
N MET A 55 -4.97 -11.46 12.75
CA MET A 55 -3.95 -10.50 12.34
C MET A 55 -2.75 -11.22 11.74
N SER A 56 -2.06 -10.54 10.82
CA SER A 56 -0.91 -11.13 10.17
C SER A 56 0.33 -11.09 11.06
N GLU A 57 1.24 -12.00 10.76
CA GLU A 57 2.60 -11.96 11.28
C GLU A 57 3.36 -10.69 10.88
N GLY A 58 2.94 -10.03 9.81
CA GLY A 58 3.51 -8.74 9.37
C GLY A 58 3.26 -7.62 10.36
N LEU A 59 2.08 -7.60 10.99
CA LEU A 59 1.74 -6.64 12.05
C LEU A 59 2.25 -7.07 13.42
N ARG A 60 2.64 -8.35 13.60
CA ARG A 60 3.23 -8.90 14.81
C ARG A 60 2.35 -8.80 16.06
N LEU A 61 1.08 -8.42 15.92
CA LEU A 61 0.11 -8.31 17.03
C LEU A 61 -0.64 -9.63 17.20
N ARG A 62 -0.86 -10.03 18.46
CA ARG A 62 -1.63 -11.22 18.82
C ARG A 62 -2.97 -10.90 19.44
N THR A 63 -3.34 -9.63 19.46
CA THR A 63 -4.60 -9.13 19.97
C THR A 63 -5.64 -9.10 18.87
N SER A 64 -6.86 -9.51 19.16
CA SER A 64 -7.97 -9.42 18.19
C SER A 64 -8.19 -7.97 17.74
N LEU A 65 -8.68 -7.77 16.51
CA LEU A 65 -8.95 -6.43 15.98
C LEU A 65 -9.90 -5.63 16.88
N LEU A 66 -10.90 -6.29 17.50
CA LEU A 66 -11.83 -5.67 18.44
C LEU A 66 -11.12 -5.04 19.64
N ASN A 67 -10.09 -5.71 20.15
CA ASN A 67 -9.37 -5.34 21.36
C ASN A 67 -8.12 -4.47 21.09
N THR A 68 -7.74 -4.28 19.83
CA THR A 68 -6.58 -3.45 19.44
C THR A 68 -6.93 -1.98 19.48
N SER A 69 -6.07 -1.14 20.09
CA SER A 69 -6.24 0.32 20.20
C SER A 69 -5.81 1.03 18.92
N GLN A 70 -6.32 0.66 17.75
CA GLN A 70 -6.04 1.28 16.45
C GLN A 70 -7.11 0.91 15.43
N ASN A 71 -7.42 1.81 14.49
CA ASN A 71 -8.23 1.47 13.33
C ASN A 71 -7.40 0.64 12.34
N ILE A 72 -7.71 -0.66 12.24
CA ILE A 72 -7.08 -1.59 11.32
C ILE A 72 -8.16 -2.25 10.47
N GLN A 73 -8.02 -2.17 9.15
CA GLN A 73 -8.93 -2.77 8.19
C GLN A 73 -8.21 -3.89 7.43
N ILE A 74 -8.82 -5.07 7.40
CA ILE A 74 -8.30 -6.23 6.64
C ILE A 74 -9.24 -6.51 5.48
N LEU A 75 -8.69 -6.61 4.28
CA LEU A 75 -9.39 -6.96 3.05
C LEU A 75 -8.94 -8.34 2.60
N ASP A 76 -9.90 -9.27 2.53
CA ASP A 76 -9.69 -10.63 2.04
C ASP A 76 -9.59 -10.66 0.51
N GLY A 77 -8.81 -11.60 -0.02
CA GLY A 77 -8.72 -11.89 -1.45
C GLY A 77 -10.07 -12.24 -2.11
N GLU A 78 -11.09 -12.73 -1.36
CA GLU A 78 -12.44 -12.94 -1.91
C GLU A 78 -13.14 -11.64 -2.32
N ILE A 79 -12.90 -10.53 -1.59
CA ILE A 79 -13.44 -9.22 -1.95
C ILE A 79 -12.95 -8.80 -3.34
N PHE A 80 -11.67 -9.01 -3.61
CA PHE A 80 -11.08 -8.68 -4.91
C PHE A 80 -11.68 -9.53 -6.04
N ARG A 81 -11.93 -10.82 -5.77
CA ARG A 81 -12.59 -11.72 -6.73
C ARG A 81 -14.04 -11.32 -7.01
N ASP A 82 -14.80 -10.96 -5.97
CA ASP A 82 -16.19 -10.53 -6.14
C ASP A 82 -16.31 -9.21 -6.92
N GLN A 83 -15.29 -8.38 -6.86
CA GLN A 83 -15.20 -7.11 -7.61
C GLN A 83 -14.46 -7.25 -8.95
N ALA A 84 -14.04 -8.46 -9.34
CA ALA A 84 -13.25 -8.75 -10.54
C ALA A 84 -11.99 -7.88 -10.67
N VAL A 85 -11.33 -7.59 -9.54
CA VAL A 85 -10.08 -6.83 -9.47
C VAL A 85 -8.93 -7.70 -9.94
N THR A 86 -7.98 -7.15 -10.68
CA THR A 86 -6.82 -7.89 -11.20
C THR A 86 -5.52 -7.52 -10.50
N ASN A 87 -5.39 -6.31 -10.02
CA ASN A 87 -4.20 -5.88 -9.29
C ASN A 87 -4.56 -4.91 -8.15
N LEU A 88 -3.60 -4.70 -7.27
CA LEU A 88 -3.74 -3.87 -6.09
C LEU A 88 -4.15 -2.42 -6.40
N ASN A 89 -3.76 -1.91 -7.57
CA ASN A 89 -3.99 -0.51 -7.94
C ASN A 89 -5.46 -0.22 -8.28
N GLU A 90 -6.30 -1.23 -8.58
CA GLU A 90 -7.62 -0.99 -9.17
C GLU A 90 -8.73 -0.64 -8.19
N SER A 91 -8.87 -1.35 -7.07
CA SER A 91 -10.04 -1.14 -6.22
C SER A 91 -9.78 -1.20 -4.72
N LEU A 92 -8.52 -1.30 -4.33
CA LEU A 92 -8.15 -1.39 -2.94
C LEU A 92 -8.79 -0.29 -2.10
N THR A 93 -8.71 0.94 -2.59
CA THR A 93 -9.18 2.14 -1.90
C THR A 93 -10.70 2.21 -1.74
N ARG A 94 -11.48 1.49 -2.55
CA ARG A 94 -12.96 1.46 -2.44
C ARG A 94 -13.46 0.61 -1.26
N ASN A 95 -12.61 -0.16 -0.63
CA ASN A 95 -12.96 -1.09 0.43
C ASN A 95 -12.56 -0.61 1.82
N VAL A 96 -11.95 0.57 1.94
CA VAL A 96 -11.45 1.13 3.20
C VAL A 96 -11.80 2.62 3.27
N SER A 97 -12.28 3.09 4.43
CA SER A 97 -12.64 4.50 4.63
C SER A 97 -11.46 5.44 4.40
N GLY A 98 -11.73 6.64 3.89
CA GLY A 98 -10.76 7.72 3.77
C GLY A 98 -9.51 7.40 2.95
N THR A 99 -9.54 6.36 2.11
CA THR A 99 -8.45 6.04 1.18
C THR A 99 -8.80 6.42 -0.22
N MET A 100 -7.86 7.04 -0.92
CA MET A 100 -7.94 7.30 -2.35
C MET A 100 -6.66 6.88 -3.04
N ARG A 101 -6.74 6.65 -4.33
CA ARG A 101 -5.62 6.34 -5.19
C ARG A 101 -5.42 7.46 -6.20
N GLU A 102 -4.17 7.85 -6.37
CA GLU A 102 -3.73 8.63 -7.51
C GLU A 102 -3.29 7.70 -8.63
N GLU A 103 -3.77 7.90 -9.84
CA GLU A 103 -3.52 6.98 -10.96
C GLU A 103 -2.32 7.38 -11.83
N LEU A 104 -1.60 8.45 -11.50
CA LEU A 104 -0.54 9.03 -12.33
C LEU A 104 0.55 8.02 -12.74
N HIS A 105 0.93 7.10 -11.85
CA HIS A 105 1.92 6.06 -12.13
C HIS A 105 1.30 4.67 -12.05
N ASN A 106 0.07 4.53 -12.53
CA ASN A 106 -0.78 3.36 -12.33
C ASN A 106 -0.13 2.01 -12.70
N GLY A 107 0.74 2.01 -13.70
CA GLY A 107 1.45 0.80 -14.11
C GLY A 107 2.50 0.33 -13.11
N ILE A 108 3.19 1.22 -12.40
CA ILE A 108 4.31 0.88 -11.51
C ILE A 108 3.89 0.98 -10.05
N SER A 109 3.37 2.12 -9.59
CA SER A 109 3.20 2.41 -8.17
C SER A 109 1.73 2.61 -7.81
N PRO A 110 1.22 1.91 -6.79
CA PRO A 110 -0.08 2.23 -6.21
C PRO A 110 0.07 3.43 -5.27
N ASP A 111 0.01 4.64 -5.79
CA ASP A 111 0.08 5.86 -4.98
C ASP A 111 -1.22 6.04 -4.20
N ILE A 112 -1.24 5.53 -2.97
CA ILE A 112 -2.41 5.51 -2.09
C ILE A 112 -2.27 6.57 -1.01
N TYR A 113 -3.34 7.34 -0.83
CA TYR A 113 -3.45 8.38 0.18
C TYR A 113 -4.51 8.02 1.20
N SER A 114 -4.30 8.42 2.42
CA SER A 114 -5.26 8.33 3.52
C SER A 114 -5.03 9.49 4.48
N ARG A 115 -6.09 10.03 5.11
CA ARG A 115 -5.96 11.09 6.12
C ARG A 115 -5.06 12.24 5.66
N ALA A 116 -5.18 12.61 4.37
CA ALA A 116 -4.39 13.65 3.71
C ALA A 116 -2.86 13.42 3.71
N GLY A 117 -2.41 12.17 3.63
CA GLY A 117 -1.00 11.83 3.48
C GLY A 117 -0.82 10.57 2.64
N TYR A 118 0.36 10.42 2.06
CA TYR A 118 0.76 9.23 1.32
C TYR A 118 1.03 8.07 2.29
N ILE A 119 0.42 6.90 2.08
CA ILE A 119 0.60 5.76 2.97
C ILE A 119 1.71 4.81 2.49
N SER A 120 2.48 4.30 3.45
CA SER A 120 3.63 3.44 3.17
C SER A 120 3.20 2.03 2.77
N ALA A 121 3.81 1.50 1.70
CA ALA A 121 3.60 0.13 1.23
C ALA A 121 4.47 -0.86 1.97
N GLN A 122 3.91 -2.04 2.27
CA GLN A 122 4.65 -3.19 2.79
C GLN A 122 4.22 -4.48 2.08
N ARG A 123 5.12 -5.47 2.08
CA ARG A 123 4.83 -6.84 1.63
C ARG A 123 5.39 -7.82 2.65
N ASN A 124 4.55 -8.66 3.23
CA ASN A 124 4.90 -9.59 4.32
C ASN A 124 5.62 -8.90 5.51
N GLY A 125 5.28 -7.64 5.80
CA GLY A 125 5.88 -6.84 6.86
C GLY A 125 7.25 -6.23 6.53
N VAL A 126 7.69 -6.28 5.27
CA VAL A 126 8.88 -5.60 4.78
C VAL A 126 8.48 -4.23 4.21
N ASP A 127 9.12 -3.18 4.68
CA ASP A 127 8.90 -1.80 4.20
C ASP A 127 9.39 -1.66 2.76
N LEU A 128 8.45 -1.46 1.83
CA LEU A 128 8.68 -1.23 0.40
C LEU A 128 8.65 0.24 0.01
N ARG A 129 8.53 1.16 0.96
CA ARG A 129 8.53 2.59 0.63
C ARG A 129 9.74 2.90 -0.23
N PRO A 130 9.54 3.42 -1.46
CA PRO A 130 10.61 3.66 -2.39
C PRO A 130 11.49 4.83 -1.94
N LEU A 131 12.75 4.80 -2.33
CA LEU A 131 13.66 5.95 -2.32
C LEU A 131 13.57 6.74 -3.64
N GLY A 132 12.68 6.35 -4.51
CA GLY A 132 12.30 6.90 -5.81
C GLY A 132 10.90 6.45 -6.18
N LYS A 133 10.67 5.96 -7.39
CA LYS A 133 9.38 5.39 -7.85
C LYS A 133 9.28 3.90 -7.51
N GLY A 134 8.09 3.41 -7.24
CA GLY A 134 7.77 2.01 -6.92
C GLY A 134 7.01 1.84 -5.61
N PRO A 135 6.73 0.64 -5.10
CA PRO A 135 6.97 -0.68 -5.71
C PRO A 135 6.02 -0.96 -6.86
N ILE A 136 6.30 -2.04 -7.62
CA ILE A 136 5.34 -2.56 -8.62
C ILE A 136 4.09 -3.04 -7.88
N GLY A 137 2.91 -2.63 -8.36
CA GLY A 137 1.62 -3.03 -7.79
C GLY A 137 1.38 -4.54 -7.92
N ASP A 138 1.04 -5.18 -6.80
CA ASP A 138 0.84 -6.64 -6.73
C ASP A 138 -0.39 -7.09 -7.52
N ASP A 139 -0.25 -8.21 -8.26
CA ASP A 139 -1.38 -8.92 -8.84
C ASP A 139 -2.14 -9.71 -7.76
N VAL A 140 -3.48 -9.73 -7.85
CA VAL A 140 -4.33 -10.42 -6.88
C VAL A 140 -4.09 -11.94 -6.81
N ALA A 141 -3.40 -12.53 -7.80
CA ALA A 141 -3.06 -13.94 -7.80
C ALA A 141 -2.21 -14.35 -6.59
N ILE A 142 -1.33 -13.45 -6.10
CA ILE A 142 -0.49 -13.73 -4.93
C ILE A 142 -1.06 -13.21 -3.62
N ILE A 143 -2.11 -12.40 -3.64
CA ILE A 143 -2.64 -11.74 -2.45
C ILE A 143 -3.56 -12.70 -1.69
N ASP A 144 -3.21 -12.96 -0.43
CA ASP A 144 -4.11 -13.58 0.54
C ASP A 144 -5.06 -12.53 1.12
N ARG A 145 -4.48 -11.47 1.67
CA ARG A 145 -5.20 -10.31 2.20
C ARG A 145 -4.35 -9.06 2.16
N VAL A 146 -5.00 -7.91 2.34
CA VAL A 146 -4.33 -6.62 2.55
C VAL A 146 -4.77 -6.03 3.88
N GLU A 147 -3.83 -5.58 4.66
CA GLU A 147 -4.02 -5.03 5.99
C GLU A 147 -3.72 -3.53 5.95
N PHE A 148 -4.70 -2.69 6.30
CA PHE A 148 -4.56 -1.25 6.40
C PHE A 148 -4.43 -0.83 7.86
N LEU A 149 -3.34 -0.18 8.19
CA LEU A 149 -3.14 0.48 9.48
C LEU A 149 -3.38 1.97 9.28
N LYS A 150 -4.45 2.46 9.88
CA LYS A 150 -4.79 3.88 9.85
C LYS A 150 -4.00 4.64 10.90
N GLY A 151 -3.50 5.81 10.53
CA GLY A 151 -2.68 6.63 11.41
C GLY A 151 -1.25 6.12 11.57
N PRO A 152 -0.42 6.80 12.36
CA PRO A 152 0.97 6.44 12.56
C PRO A 152 1.14 4.99 13.00
N ALA A 153 2.11 4.33 12.42
CA ALA A 153 2.48 2.98 12.78
C ALA A 153 3.99 2.91 13.16
N GLY A 154 4.52 4.00 13.71
CA GLY A 154 5.94 4.16 13.99
C GLY A 154 6.50 3.10 14.93
N PHE A 155 5.68 2.56 15.83
CA PHE A 155 6.09 1.41 16.63
C PHE A 155 6.19 0.12 15.79
N MET A 156 5.19 -0.14 14.94
CA MET A 156 5.13 -1.37 14.13
C MET A 156 6.14 -1.33 12.97
N HIS A 157 6.31 -0.16 12.40
CA HIS A 157 7.16 0.08 11.23
C HIS A 157 8.16 1.17 11.61
N ALA A 158 9.44 0.87 11.61
CA ALA A 158 10.50 1.78 12.04
C ALA A 158 10.31 3.23 11.57
N MET A 159 9.80 3.40 10.35
CA MET A 159 9.54 4.67 9.70
C MET A 159 8.24 4.58 8.91
N SER A 160 7.34 5.55 9.08
CA SER A 160 6.10 5.61 8.30
C SER A 160 5.56 7.04 8.23
N ASP A 161 4.76 7.33 7.20
CA ASP A 161 3.96 8.56 7.20
C ASP A 161 2.90 8.49 8.31
N PRO A 162 2.58 9.62 8.96
CA PRO A 162 1.52 9.67 9.96
C PRO A 162 0.12 9.29 9.45
N ALA A 163 -0.10 9.28 8.14
CA ALA A 163 -1.36 8.85 7.52
C ALA A 163 -1.63 7.36 7.69
N GLY A 164 -0.58 6.53 7.74
CA GLY A 164 -0.69 5.10 7.89
C GLY A 164 0.17 4.28 6.95
N SER A 165 -0.17 2.99 6.87
CA SER A 165 0.47 2.04 5.98
C SER A 165 -0.50 0.96 5.53
N TYR A 166 -0.15 0.26 4.46
CA TYR A 166 -0.82 -1.00 4.10
C TYR A 166 0.22 -2.12 3.95
N ASN A 167 -0.18 -3.34 4.28
CA ASN A 167 0.65 -4.53 4.18
C ASN A 167 -0.02 -5.58 3.31
N VAL A 168 0.62 -5.95 2.20
CA VAL A 168 0.21 -7.06 1.36
C VAL A 168 0.72 -8.35 1.97
N VAL A 169 -0.18 -9.23 2.37
CA VAL A 169 0.15 -10.58 2.83
C VAL A 169 -0.01 -11.53 1.65
N THR A 170 1.06 -12.22 1.32
CA THR A 170 1.07 -13.17 0.20
C THR A 170 0.52 -14.53 0.61
N LYS A 171 -0.03 -15.25 -0.36
CA LYS A 171 -0.51 -16.62 -0.18
C LYS A 171 0.64 -17.55 0.17
N LYS A 172 0.49 -18.32 1.26
CA LYS A 172 1.47 -19.30 1.75
C LYS A 172 0.91 -20.72 1.63
N PRO A 173 1.77 -21.76 1.66
CA PRO A 173 1.33 -23.16 1.73
C PRO A 173 0.47 -23.40 2.98
N THR A 174 -0.73 -23.94 2.78
CA THR A 174 -1.64 -24.30 3.89
C THR A 174 -1.56 -25.79 4.22
N GLY A 175 -1.06 -26.58 3.28
CA GLY A 175 -1.06 -28.05 3.37
C GLY A 175 -2.41 -28.70 3.01
N GLU A 176 -3.42 -27.90 2.68
CA GLU A 176 -4.70 -28.41 2.14
C GLU A 176 -4.60 -28.50 0.63
N THR A 177 -5.17 -29.56 0.04
CA THR A 177 -5.23 -29.70 -1.41
C THR A 177 -6.26 -28.72 -1.98
N ARG A 178 -5.78 -27.63 -2.56
CA ARG A 178 -6.60 -26.62 -3.25
C ARG A 178 -5.99 -26.36 -4.63
N ARG A 179 -6.79 -26.46 -5.66
CA ARG A 179 -6.36 -26.23 -7.03
C ARG A 179 -7.41 -25.42 -7.76
N SER A 180 -7.01 -24.32 -8.38
CA SER A 180 -7.95 -23.50 -9.14
C SER A 180 -7.29 -22.84 -10.34
N ILE A 181 -8.11 -22.62 -11.37
CA ILE A 181 -7.76 -21.85 -12.56
C ILE A 181 -8.76 -20.71 -12.65
N ASP A 182 -8.25 -19.49 -12.80
CA ASP A 182 -9.05 -18.27 -13.01
C ASP A 182 -8.76 -17.75 -14.42
N VAL A 183 -9.81 -17.49 -15.21
CA VAL A 183 -9.72 -16.84 -16.52
C VAL A 183 -10.59 -15.59 -16.48
N LEU A 184 -10.08 -14.47 -17.00
CA LEU A 184 -10.80 -13.22 -17.09
C LEU A 184 -10.64 -12.63 -18.48
N MET A 185 -11.76 -12.21 -19.06
CA MET A 185 -11.83 -11.43 -20.29
C MET A 185 -12.51 -10.08 -19.98
N GLY A 186 -12.04 -9.02 -20.59
CA GLY A 186 -12.59 -7.68 -20.33
C GLY A 186 -12.50 -6.74 -21.52
N SER A 187 -13.08 -5.57 -21.34
CA SER A 187 -12.90 -4.45 -22.24
C SER A 187 -11.42 -4.14 -22.44
N PHE A 188 -11.09 -3.40 -23.50
CA PHE A 188 -9.71 -3.04 -23.85
C PHE A 188 -8.83 -4.27 -24.13
N ASN A 189 -9.40 -5.28 -24.79
CA ASN A 189 -8.71 -6.54 -25.16
C ASN A 189 -8.04 -7.24 -23.97
N GLN A 190 -8.57 -7.08 -22.76
CA GLN A 190 -8.02 -7.71 -21.58
C GLN A 190 -8.28 -9.23 -21.59
N LEU A 191 -7.20 -9.99 -21.51
CA LEU A 191 -7.22 -11.43 -21.30
C LEU A 191 -6.23 -11.77 -20.19
N ARG A 192 -6.71 -12.44 -19.13
CA ARG A 192 -5.89 -12.87 -17.99
C ARG A 192 -6.21 -14.30 -17.63
N ALA A 193 -5.16 -15.09 -17.35
CA ALA A 193 -5.27 -16.42 -16.80
C ALA A 193 -4.38 -16.54 -15.56
N ALA A 194 -4.89 -17.19 -14.50
CA ALA A 194 -4.12 -17.43 -13.30
C ALA A 194 -4.37 -18.84 -12.76
N VAL A 195 -3.36 -19.42 -12.11
CA VAL A 195 -3.39 -20.76 -11.50
C VAL A 195 -2.97 -20.64 -10.05
N ASP A 196 -3.68 -21.30 -9.14
CA ASP A 196 -3.35 -21.41 -7.72
C ASP A 196 -3.36 -22.90 -7.33
N LEU A 197 -2.20 -23.45 -7.00
CA LEU A 197 -2.00 -24.83 -6.58
C LEU A 197 -1.45 -24.85 -5.16
N ASP A 198 -2.13 -25.50 -4.24
CA ASP A 198 -1.73 -25.66 -2.84
C ASP A 198 -1.82 -27.14 -2.45
N GLY A 199 -0.91 -27.63 -1.62
CA GLY A 199 -0.91 -29.01 -1.19
C GLY A 199 0.33 -29.47 -0.43
N LYS A 200 0.38 -30.78 -0.19
CA LYS A 200 1.55 -31.48 0.34
C LYS A 200 2.18 -32.34 -0.74
N PHE A 201 3.47 -32.59 -0.60
CA PHE A 201 4.13 -33.58 -1.45
C PHE A 201 3.78 -34.98 -0.97
N GLU A 202 3.38 -35.85 -1.90
CA GLU A 202 3.11 -37.26 -1.60
C GLU A 202 4.36 -37.95 -1.05
N GLY A 203 4.21 -38.69 0.05
CA GLY A 203 5.35 -39.32 0.76
C GLY A 203 6.25 -38.37 1.54
N ALA A 204 5.98 -37.08 1.54
CA ALA A 204 6.73 -36.06 2.29
C ALA A 204 5.78 -35.06 2.96
N GLU A 205 4.86 -35.54 3.80
CA GLU A 205 3.78 -34.79 4.42
C GLU A 205 4.21 -33.52 5.20
N LYS A 206 5.47 -33.48 5.63
CA LYS A 206 6.07 -32.31 6.29
C LYS A 206 6.42 -31.19 5.30
N LEU A 207 6.48 -31.48 4.01
CA LEU A 207 6.78 -30.51 2.97
C LEU A 207 5.49 -30.12 2.25
N GLN A 208 5.13 -28.85 2.35
CA GLN A 208 3.97 -28.24 1.76
C GLN A 208 4.41 -27.30 0.66
N TYR A 209 3.61 -27.15 -0.37
CA TYR A 209 3.89 -26.23 -1.48
C TYR A 209 2.69 -25.36 -1.80
N ARG A 210 2.95 -24.18 -2.34
CA ARG A 210 1.97 -23.39 -3.07
C ARG A 210 2.62 -22.77 -4.29
N LEU A 211 1.90 -22.79 -5.42
CA LEU A 211 2.36 -22.21 -6.67
C LEU A 211 1.26 -21.32 -7.23
N ASN A 212 1.56 -20.03 -7.40
CA ASN A 212 0.70 -19.09 -8.10
C ASN A 212 1.37 -18.69 -9.42
N LEU A 213 0.63 -18.80 -10.52
CA LEU A 213 1.05 -18.38 -11.86
C LEU A 213 0.02 -17.40 -12.39
N MET A 214 0.44 -16.42 -13.17
CA MET A 214 -0.47 -15.54 -13.90
C MET A 214 0.17 -15.01 -15.16
N GLY A 215 -0.63 -14.91 -16.22
CA GLY A 215 -0.32 -14.17 -17.44
C GLY A 215 -1.47 -13.24 -17.81
N MET A 216 -1.17 -12.03 -18.22
CA MET A 216 -2.14 -11.03 -18.65
C MET A 216 -1.66 -10.28 -19.88
N LYS A 217 -2.55 -10.09 -20.84
CA LYS A 217 -2.42 -9.15 -21.95
C LYS A 217 -3.61 -8.21 -21.91
N ALA A 218 -3.38 -6.91 -21.99
CA ALA A 218 -4.42 -5.90 -22.01
C ALA A 218 -3.96 -4.66 -22.79
N ASN A 219 -4.92 -3.91 -23.35
CA ASN A 219 -4.73 -2.52 -23.70
C ASN A 219 -5.28 -1.64 -22.56
N GLY A 220 -4.98 -0.33 -22.58
CA GLY A 220 -5.71 0.64 -21.77
C GLY A 220 -6.89 1.25 -22.55
N PHE A 221 -7.58 2.20 -21.94
CA PHE A 221 -8.65 2.95 -22.60
C PHE A 221 -8.12 4.14 -23.42
N MET A 222 -6.89 4.57 -23.16
CA MET A 222 -6.20 5.57 -23.98
C MET A 222 -5.59 4.91 -25.21
N GLU A 223 -5.49 5.66 -26.31
CA GLU A 223 -4.87 5.15 -27.53
C GLU A 223 -3.45 4.67 -27.28
N HIS A 224 -3.04 3.59 -27.96
CA HIS A 224 -1.73 2.97 -27.91
C HIS A 224 -1.35 2.32 -26.57
N ASP A 225 -2.13 2.47 -25.50
CA ASP A 225 -1.82 1.90 -24.20
C ASP A 225 -1.79 0.36 -24.23
N ARG A 226 -0.78 -0.21 -23.59
CA ARG A 226 -0.56 -1.67 -23.43
C ARG A 226 -0.10 -1.96 -22.03
N ASN A 227 -0.67 -3.01 -21.42
CA ASN A 227 -0.31 -3.47 -20.09
C ASN A 227 -0.26 -4.99 -20.07
N ASN A 228 0.92 -5.56 -20.29
CA ASN A 228 1.15 -7.01 -20.25
C ASN A 228 1.87 -7.37 -18.96
N ARG A 229 1.48 -8.47 -18.33
CA ARG A 229 2.07 -8.91 -17.05
C ARG A 229 2.27 -10.43 -17.04
N ILE A 230 3.33 -10.86 -16.35
CA ILE A 230 3.61 -12.26 -16.04
C ILE A 230 3.95 -12.34 -14.56
N LEU A 231 3.49 -13.38 -13.89
CA LEU A 231 3.78 -13.67 -12.50
C LEU A 231 4.11 -15.15 -12.32
N PHE A 232 5.16 -15.42 -11.54
CA PHE A 232 5.57 -16.74 -11.08
C PHE A 232 5.90 -16.67 -9.59
N ALA A 233 5.13 -17.34 -8.74
CA ALA A 233 5.26 -17.26 -7.30
C ALA A 233 5.16 -18.63 -6.62
N PRO A 234 6.26 -19.41 -6.57
CA PRO A 234 6.36 -20.63 -5.79
C PRO A 234 6.64 -20.31 -4.33
N SER A 235 6.08 -21.11 -3.42
CA SER A 235 6.43 -21.12 -2.01
C SER A 235 6.45 -22.53 -1.43
N LEU A 236 7.32 -22.76 -0.46
CA LEU A 236 7.53 -24.04 0.20
C LEU A 236 7.51 -23.82 1.71
N LYS A 237 6.81 -24.70 2.43
CA LYS A 237 6.86 -24.76 3.89
C LYS A 237 7.29 -26.14 4.35
N TYR A 238 8.33 -26.19 5.16
CA TYR A 238 8.81 -27.41 5.79
C TYR A 238 8.46 -27.39 7.28
N GLN A 239 7.59 -28.28 7.71
CA GLN A 239 7.22 -28.50 9.09
C GLN A 239 8.26 -29.42 9.74
N MET A 240 9.27 -28.86 10.39
CA MET A 240 10.38 -29.59 11.00
C MET A 240 9.87 -30.53 12.11
N ASN A 241 9.01 -30.00 12.96
CA ASN A 241 8.30 -30.72 14.03
C ASN A 241 7.00 -29.94 14.35
N GLU A 242 6.23 -30.36 15.36
CA GLU A 242 4.96 -29.75 15.76
C GLU A 242 5.08 -28.26 16.12
N ARG A 243 6.27 -27.78 16.47
CA ARG A 243 6.53 -26.41 16.97
C ARG A 243 7.33 -25.55 16.05
N SER A 244 8.04 -26.14 15.10
CA SER A 244 9.01 -25.39 14.28
C SER A 244 8.73 -25.58 12.80
N SER A 245 8.71 -24.50 12.06
CA SER A 245 8.57 -24.50 10.59
C SER A 245 9.51 -23.49 9.93
N ILE A 246 9.85 -23.78 8.68
CA ILE A 246 10.53 -22.84 7.75
C ILE A 246 9.65 -22.67 6.54
N THR A 247 9.41 -21.43 6.15
CA THR A 247 8.71 -21.08 4.92
C THR A 247 9.62 -20.26 4.02
N ALA A 248 9.78 -20.69 2.77
CA ALA A 248 10.51 -19.99 1.73
C ALA A 248 9.53 -19.56 0.62
N GLU A 249 9.58 -18.30 0.23
CA GLU A 249 8.72 -17.73 -0.82
C GLU A 249 9.60 -17.03 -1.85
N TYR A 250 9.28 -17.21 -3.13
CA TYR A 250 9.83 -16.43 -4.22
C TYR A 250 8.69 -15.86 -5.05
N ILE A 251 8.78 -14.58 -5.42
CA ILE A 251 7.81 -13.91 -6.25
C ILE A 251 8.58 -13.21 -7.37
N TYR A 252 8.24 -13.55 -8.59
CA TYR A 252 8.67 -12.86 -9.80
C TYR A 252 7.47 -12.22 -10.47
N GLN A 253 7.56 -10.94 -10.75
CA GLN A 253 6.60 -10.22 -11.57
C GLN A 253 7.36 -9.50 -12.70
N GLN A 254 6.84 -9.60 -13.90
CA GLN A 254 7.27 -8.80 -15.04
C GLN A 254 6.08 -8.01 -15.55
N LEU A 255 6.30 -6.74 -15.84
CA LEU A 255 5.31 -5.91 -16.52
C LEU A 255 5.96 -5.23 -17.73
N ASN A 256 5.15 -5.05 -18.76
CA ASN A 256 5.50 -4.31 -19.96
C ASN A 256 4.29 -3.46 -20.35
N TYR A 257 4.43 -2.13 -20.33
CA TYR A 257 3.35 -1.24 -20.67
C TYR A 257 3.87 0.07 -21.27
N LEU A 258 3.01 0.73 -22.05
CA LEU A 258 3.42 1.87 -22.85
C LEU A 258 3.29 3.21 -22.11
N LEU A 259 2.20 3.39 -21.34
CA LEU A 259 1.96 4.66 -20.66
C LEU A 259 2.39 4.61 -19.20
N LEU A 260 3.54 5.24 -18.86
CA LEU A 260 3.95 5.39 -17.47
C LEU A 260 3.07 6.38 -16.74
N SER A 261 2.73 7.49 -17.39
CA SER A 261 1.88 8.54 -16.86
C SER A 261 0.65 8.67 -17.74
N GLU A 262 -0.51 8.45 -17.15
CA GLU A 262 -1.81 8.59 -17.81
C GLU A 262 -2.32 10.05 -17.80
N ALA A 263 -1.43 11.02 -17.51
CA ALA A 263 -1.81 12.42 -17.46
C ALA A 263 -2.12 12.96 -18.87
N GLN A 264 -3.30 13.55 -19.00
CA GLN A 264 -3.66 14.40 -20.12
C GLN A 264 -3.29 15.85 -19.82
N MET A 265 -2.92 16.61 -20.84
CA MET A 265 -2.39 17.96 -20.69
C MET A 265 -2.98 18.86 -21.77
N SER A 266 -3.52 20.04 -21.37
CA SER A 266 -4.19 20.97 -22.28
C SER A 266 -4.07 22.41 -21.78
N PRO A 267 -3.97 23.38 -22.67
CA PRO A 267 -4.06 24.80 -22.30
C PRO A 267 -5.52 25.25 -22.07
N TYR A 268 -6.52 24.42 -22.42
CA TYR A 268 -7.93 24.84 -22.46
C TYR A 268 -8.72 24.51 -21.18
N GLY A 269 -8.11 23.85 -20.18
CA GLY A 269 -8.76 23.47 -18.94
C GLY A 269 -8.79 21.96 -18.68
N TYR A 270 -9.23 21.59 -17.48
CA TYR A 270 -9.35 20.18 -17.08
C TYR A 270 -10.44 19.47 -17.88
N GLY A 271 -10.19 18.21 -18.24
CA GLY A 271 -11.18 17.36 -18.88
C GLY A 271 -11.57 17.78 -20.31
N THR A 272 -10.84 18.68 -20.96
CA THR A 272 -11.20 19.22 -22.29
C THR A 272 -10.84 18.27 -23.44
N LEU A 273 -9.95 17.29 -23.22
CA LEU A 273 -9.54 16.32 -24.25
C LEU A 273 -10.47 15.10 -24.27
N PRO A 274 -10.55 14.35 -25.38
CA PRO A 274 -11.22 13.05 -25.43
C PRO A 274 -10.64 12.07 -24.40
N ASN A 275 -11.44 11.11 -23.91
CA ASN A 275 -10.98 10.15 -22.89
C ASN A 275 -9.82 9.28 -23.37
N ASP A 276 -9.78 8.95 -24.64
CA ASP A 276 -8.79 8.13 -25.31
C ASP A 276 -7.57 8.90 -25.84
N PHE A 277 -7.59 10.24 -25.78
CA PHE A 277 -6.47 11.06 -26.23
C PHE A 277 -5.20 10.74 -25.44
N THR A 278 -4.09 10.52 -26.14
CA THR A 278 -2.77 10.33 -25.55
C THR A 278 -1.74 11.30 -26.14
N ILE A 279 -0.72 11.61 -25.36
CA ILE A 279 0.47 12.34 -25.85
C ILE A 279 1.57 11.40 -26.32
N THR A 280 1.36 10.10 -26.28
CA THR A 280 2.39 9.06 -26.49
C THR A 280 2.26 8.44 -27.87
N ASP A 281 3.34 8.44 -28.63
CA ASP A 281 3.42 7.75 -29.93
C ASP A 281 3.58 6.23 -29.74
N PRO A 282 3.02 5.38 -30.63
CA PRO A 282 3.05 3.94 -30.52
C PRO A 282 4.47 3.36 -30.68
N SER A 283 5.40 4.10 -31.24
CA SER A 283 6.80 3.72 -31.45
C SER A 283 7.71 3.98 -30.24
N VAL A 284 7.19 4.63 -29.20
CA VAL A 284 7.95 4.87 -27.96
C VAL A 284 8.31 3.52 -27.31
N ARG A 285 9.54 3.42 -26.81
CA ARG A 285 9.97 2.26 -26.05
C ARG A 285 9.09 2.07 -24.81
N PRO A 286 8.37 0.95 -24.71
CA PRO A 286 7.51 0.70 -23.56
C PRO A 286 8.34 0.54 -22.29
N PHE A 287 7.74 0.86 -21.16
CA PHE A 287 8.29 0.53 -19.85
C PHE A 287 8.32 -0.99 -19.64
N SER A 288 9.50 -1.50 -19.31
CA SER A 288 9.72 -2.88 -18.88
C SER A 288 10.12 -2.89 -17.42
N GLY A 289 9.35 -3.58 -16.58
CA GLY A 289 9.62 -3.68 -15.16
C GLY A 289 9.77 -5.14 -14.71
N ASN A 290 10.73 -5.39 -13.83
CA ASN A 290 10.95 -6.70 -13.20
C ASN A 290 11.02 -6.55 -11.69
N ASP A 291 10.34 -7.43 -10.97
CA ASP A 291 10.28 -7.46 -9.50
C ASP A 291 10.58 -8.88 -9.01
N HIS A 292 11.64 -9.06 -8.23
CA HIS A 292 12.04 -10.32 -7.61
C HIS A 292 12.00 -10.17 -6.11
N ASN A 293 11.23 -10.99 -5.43
CA ASN A 293 11.09 -10.98 -3.98
C ASN A 293 11.38 -12.36 -3.42
N MET A 294 12.25 -12.42 -2.44
CA MET A 294 12.61 -13.62 -1.71
C MET A 294 12.34 -13.41 -0.24
N PHE A 295 11.59 -14.33 0.38
CA PHE A 295 11.33 -14.32 1.80
C PHE A 295 11.67 -15.67 2.40
N LEU A 296 12.32 -15.65 3.54
CA LEU A 296 12.59 -16.83 4.37
C LEU A 296 12.08 -16.53 5.78
N THR A 297 11.17 -17.35 6.27
CA THR A 297 10.58 -17.21 7.61
C THR A 297 10.80 -18.48 8.40
N TYR A 298 11.44 -18.38 9.56
CA TYR A 298 11.52 -19.43 10.57
C TYR A 298 10.63 -19.07 11.74
N GLN A 299 9.81 -20.00 12.18
CA GLN A 299 8.95 -19.86 13.36
C GLN A 299 9.19 -21.03 14.31
N ASN A 300 9.23 -20.73 15.62
CA ASN A 300 9.33 -21.75 16.66
C ASN A 300 8.49 -21.37 17.88
N SER A 301 7.50 -22.20 18.20
CA SER A 301 6.69 -22.07 19.40
C SER A 301 7.34 -22.84 20.57
N PHE A 302 7.68 -22.12 21.63
CA PHE A 302 8.21 -22.71 22.85
C PHE A 302 7.08 -23.21 23.76
N LYS A 303 7.45 -23.94 24.81
CA LYS A 303 6.56 -24.19 25.95
C LYS A 303 6.20 -22.83 26.58
N ASN A 304 5.03 -22.74 27.23
CA ASN A 304 4.56 -21.55 27.93
C ASN A 304 4.15 -20.35 27.05
N ASN A 305 3.61 -20.59 25.85
CA ASN A 305 3.04 -19.57 24.95
C ASN A 305 4.02 -18.49 24.44
N TRP A 306 5.31 -18.84 24.37
CA TRP A 306 6.29 -18.00 23.70
C TRP A 306 6.51 -18.48 22.27
N GLU A 307 6.72 -17.55 21.36
CA GLU A 307 7.03 -17.83 19.96
C GLU A 307 8.15 -16.91 19.47
N PHE A 308 9.14 -17.51 18.86
CA PHE A 308 10.21 -16.80 18.17
C PHE A 308 9.97 -16.84 16.67
N THR A 309 10.11 -15.69 16.02
CA THR A 309 10.09 -15.58 14.58
C THR A 309 11.35 -14.89 14.09
N ALA A 310 12.00 -15.49 13.09
CA ALA A 310 13.09 -14.88 12.34
C ALA A 310 12.70 -14.79 10.86
N LYS A 311 12.86 -13.61 10.28
CA LYS A 311 12.59 -13.36 8.86
C LYS A 311 13.81 -12.77 8.18
N ALA A 312 14.11 -13.22 6.96
CA ALA A 312 15.07 -12.62 6.06
C ALA A 312 14.40 -12.38 4.71
N SER A 313 14.65 -11.23 4.10
CA SER A 313 14.01 -10.87 2.84
C SER A 313 14.98 -10.12 1.95
N TYR A 314 14.97 -10.44 0.65
CA TYR A 314 15.66 -9.69 -0.37
C TYR A 314 14.70 -9.38 -1.51
N ILE A 315 14.56 -8.09 -1.83
CA ILE A 315 13.66 -7.60 -2.86
C ILE A 315 14.48 -6.75 -3.81
N THR A 316 14.39 -7.04 -5.09
CA THR A 316 15.00 -6.21 -6.14
C THR A 316 13.96 -5.93 -7.20
N MET A 317 13.81 -4.67 -7.54
CA MET A 317 12.90 -4.18 -8.56
C MET A 317 13.67 -3.28 -9.52
N GLY A 318 13.43 -3.43 -10.79
CA GLY A 318 13.97 -2.52 -11.81
C GLY A 318 12.93 -2.24 -12.87
N TYR A 319 12.97 -1.04 -13.43
CA TYR A 319 12.25 -0.68 -14.66
C TYR A 319 13.08 0.26 -15.51
N ASP A 320 12.77 0.26 -16.78
CA ASP A 320 13.28 1.23 -17.75
C ASP A 320 12.27 1.44 -18.87
N GLY A 321 12.27 2.64 -19.46
CA GLY A 321 11.40 2.98 -20.57
C GLY A 321 11.43 4.47 -20.92
N SER A 322 10.62 4.86 -21.88
CA SER A 322 10.53 6.25 -22.33
C SER A 322 9.10 6.78 -22.21
N ILE A 323 8.97 8.07 -21.98
CA ILE A 323 7.71 8.78 -21.85
C ILE A 323 7.77 10.11 -22.59
N PHE A 324 6.70 10.49 -23.28
CA PHE A 324 6.49 11.86 -23.67
C PHE A 324 5.96 12.69 -22.50
N TRP A 325 6.45 13.92 -22.42
CA TRP A 325 5.93 14.91 -21.49
C TRP A 325 5.73 16.24 -22.22
N VAL A 326 4.68 16.98 -21.87
CA VAL A 326 4.38 18.28 -22.48
C VAL A 326 5.04 19.38 -21.67
N ASN A 327 5.92 20.14 -22.32
CA ASN A 327 6.55 21.32 -21.71
C ASN A 327 5.65 22.56 -21.78
N GLY A 328 4.72 22.59 -22.71
CA GLY A 328 3.75 23.68 -22.88
C GLY A 328 3.01 23.58 -24.20
N ALA A 329 2.07 24.48 -24.39
CA ALA A 329 1.47 24.72 -25.69
C ALA A 329 2.34 25.67 -26.50
N ASN A 330 2.36 25.48 -27.82
CA ASN A 330 3.08 26.37 -28.72
C ASN A 330 2.51 27.79 -28.65
N LYS A 331 3.39 28.79 -28.48
CA LYS A 331 2.98 30.18 -28.25
C LYS A 331 2.22 30.81 -29.45
N GLN A 332 2.49 30.35 -30.67
CA GLN A 332 1.85 30.86 -31.90
C GLN A 332 0.54 30.09 -32.19
N ASN A 333 0.47 28.84 -31.82
CA ASN A 333 -0.72 28.00 -32.03
C ASN A 333 -0.95 27.08 -30.82
N PRO A 334 -1.80 27.46 -29.86
CA PRO A 334 -2.08 26.65 -28.66
C PRO A 334 -2.65 25.25 -28.91
N ASP A 335 -3.11 24.95 -30.14
CA ASP A 335 -3.50 23.59 -30.53
C ASP A 335 -2.32 22.63 -30.64
N ILE A 336 -1.10 23.14 -30.72
CA ILE A 336 0.12 22.32 -30.78
C ILE A 336 0.73 22.20 -29.40
N LEU A 337 0.89 20.97 -28.93
CA LEU A 337 1.62 20.63 -27.71
C LEU A 337 3.08 20.40 -28.05
N ASP A 338 3.98 21.11 -27.37
CA ASP A 338 5.42 20.92 -27.47
C ASP A 338 5.82 19.83 -26.47
N ARG A 339 6.12 18.62 -26.97
CA ARG A 339 6.45 17.44 -26.19
C ARG A 339 7.96 17.17 -26.21
N ASN A 340 8.51 16.77 -25.08
CA ASN A 340 9.85 16.20 -24.98
C ASN A 340 9.76 14.69 -24.71
N LEU A 341 10.71 13.94 -25.24
CA LEU A 341 10.87 12.53 -24.97
C LEU A 341 11.87 12.34 -23.84
N VAL A 342 11.43 11.73 -22.76
CA VAL A 342 12.20 11.48 -21.54
C VAL A 342 12.43 9.99 -21.38
N TYR A 343 13.65 9.60 -21.13
CA TYR A 343 13.97 8.25 -20.66
C TYR A 343 14.02 8.23 -19.12
N ASP A 344 13.50 7.18 -18.54
CA ASP A 344 13.48 6.98 -17.08
C ASP A 344 13.79 5.52 -16.76
N SER A 345 14.72 5.30 -15.84
CA SER A 345 15.06 3.98 -15.33
C SER A 345 15.31 4.03 -13.83
N ASN A 346 15.00 2.95 -13.15
CA ASN A 346 15.29 2.82 -11.73
C ASN A 346 15.61 1.37 -11.38
N LYS A 347 16.56 1.18 -10.49
CA LYS A 347 16.84 -0.09 -9.83
C LYS A 347 16.77 0.12 -8.31
N TYR A 348 15.91 -0.62 -7.66
CA TYR A 348 15.64 -0.54 -6.24
C TYR A 348 15.90 -1.88 -5.57
N ASN A 349 16.62 -1.88 -4.45
CA ASN A 349 16.92 -3.09 -3.69
C ASN A 349 16.58 -2.87 -2.21
N VAL A 350 16.03 -3.91 -1.57
CA VAL A 350 15.77 -3.97 -0.13
C VAL A 350 16.34 -5.28 0.41
N PHE A 351 17.18 -5.19 1.42
CA PHE A 351 17.53 -6.31 2.28
C PHE A 351 16.98 -6.06 3.67
N SER A 352 16.20 -6.99 4.22
CA SER A 352 15.58 -6.84 5.53
C SER A 352 15.71 -8.12 6.35
N THR A 353 16.07 -7.96 7.63
CA THR A 353 16.02 -9.03 8.62
C THR A 353 15.23 -8.57 9.83
N GLN A 354 14.44 -9.47 10.39
CA GLN A 354 13.58 -9.23 11.55
C GLN A 354 13.66 -10.41 12.48
N PHE A 355 13.90 -10.14 13.78
CA PHE A 355 13.91 -11.14 14.81
C PHE A 355 12.99 -10.66 15.94
N TYR A 356 11.99 -11.45 16.29
CA TYR A 356 11.10 -11.06 17.38
C TYR A 356 10.58 -12.24 18.18
N LEU A 357 10.26 -11.94 19.42
CA LEU A 357 9.73 -12.87 20.40
C LEU A 357 8.39 -12.36 20.90
N ASN A 358 7.34 -13.14 20.71
CA ASN A 358 6.02 -12.92 21.29
C ASN A 358 5.83 -13.84 22.49
N GLY A 359 5.17 -13.36 23.53
CA GLY A 359 4.85 -14.20 24.68
C GLY A 359 3.73 -13.67 25.54
N ASN A 360 3.05 -14.59 26.21
CA ASN A 360 2.01 -14.29 27.20
C ASN A 360 2.43 -14.80 28.55
N PHE A 361 2.34 -13.96 29.58
CA PHE A 361 2.62 -14.33 30.96
C PHE A 361 1.76 -13.52 31.94
N ASN A 362 1.75 -13.89 33.20
CA ASN A 362 0.98 -13.21 34.24
C ASN A 362 1.90 -12.73 35.36
N THR A 363 1.61 -11.52 35.89
CA THR A 363 2.18 -11.01 37.13
C THR A 363 1.03 -10.67 38.09
N GLY A 364 0.78 -11.56 39.01
CA GLY A 364 -0.38 -11.47 39.90
C GLY A 364 -1.69 -11.50 39.10
N ARG A 365 -2.45 -10.41 39.14
CA ARG A 365 -3.74 -10.27 38.41
C ARG A 365 -3.58 -9.64 37.01
N LEU A 366 -2.39 -9.21 36.64
CA LEU A 366 -2.11 -8.62 35.34
C LEU A 366 -1.73 -9.71 34.35
N LYS A 367 -2.38 -9.71 33.18
CA LYS A 367 -1.97 -10.53 32.04
C LYS A 367 -1.17 -9.65 31.08
N HIS A 368 -0.05 -10.16 30.61
CA HIS A 368 0.85 -9.52 29.69
C HIS A 368 0.77 -10.21 28.33
N ASN A 369 0.62 -9.43 27.26
CA ASN A 369 0.84 -9.85 25.90
C ASN A 369 2.02 -9.04 25.37
N PHE A 370 3.21 -9.67 25.40
CA PHE A 370 4.49 -9.01 25.24
C PHE A 370 5.12 -9.34 23.89
N ILE A 371 5.71 -8.34 23.25
CA ILE A 371 6.56 -8.50 22.07
C ILE A 371 7.84 -7.70 22.24
N THR A 372 8.96 -8.27 21.82
CA THR A 372 10.23 -7.56 21.67
C THR A 372 10.96 -8.06 20.43
N GLY A 373 11.76 -7.20 19.83
CA GLY A 373 12.48 -7.59 18.63
C GLY A 373 13.50 -6.59 18.13
N VAL A 374 14.17 -7.00 17.06
CA VAL A 374 15.16 -6.22 16.32
C VAL A 374 14.82 -6.28 14.83
N ASP A 375 14.86 -5.15 14.18
CA ASP A 375 14.72 -5.03 12.71
C ASP A 375 15.97 -4.36 12.15
N ILE A 376 16.50 -4.92 11.07
CA ILE A 376 17.59 -4.35 10.28
C ILE A 376 17.14 -4.28 8.83
N ASN A 377 17.33 -3.12 8.21
CA ASN A 377 16.92 -2.90 6.83
C ASN A 377 17.98 -2.07 6.10
N ASN A 378 18.26 -2.44 4.86
CA ASN A 378 19.14 -1.71 3.97
C ASN A 378 18.45 -1.56 2.62
N LYS A 379 18.21 -0.32 2.21
CA LYS A 379 17.59 0.04 0.95
C LYS A 379 18.57 0.79 0.07
N SER A 380 18.51 0.56 -1.23
CA SER A 380 19.22 1.36 -2.22
C SER A 380 18.36 1.59 -3.45
N SER A 381 18.47 2.76 -4.04
CA SER A 381 17.87 3.13 -5.33
C SER A 381 18.93 3.76 -6.19
N ASN A 382 18.95 3.38 -7.46
CA ASN A 382 19.75 4.01 -8.50
C ASN A 382 18.80 4.31 -9.65
N SER A 383 18.51 5.58 -9.85
CA SER A 383 17.66 6.09 -10.93
C SER A 383 18.49 6.88 -11.91
N ARG A 384 18.11 6.81 -13.16
CA ARG A 384 18.65 7.65 -14.23
C ARG A 384 17.50 8.15 -15.06
N ASP A 385 17.49 9.44 -15.31
CA ASP A 385 16.46 10.07 -16.11
C ASP A 385 17.00 11.25 -16.90
N THR A 386 16.25 11.66 -17.90
CA THR A 386 16.65 12.75 -18.80
C THR A 386 15.72 13.95 -18.69
N TRP A 387 15.01 14.08 -17.56
CA TRP A 387 14.06 15.18 -17.34
C TRP A 387 14.69 16.58 -17.48
N GLY A 388 15.93 16.74 -17.04
CA GLY A 388 16.65 18.02 -17.11
C GLY A 388 17.48 18.24 -18.39
N THR A 389 17.63 17.21 -19.24
CA THR A 389 18.56 17.22 -20.38
C THR A 389 17.90 16.99 -21.73
N ALA A 390 16.65 16.52 -21.76
CA ALA A 390 15.90 16.34 -23.01
C ALA A 390 15.52 17.69 -23.61
N THR A 391 16.03 18.01 -24.81
CA THR A 391 15.89 19.31 -25.48
C THR A 391 15.08 19.27 -26.80
N ALA A 392 14.99 18.10 -27.47
CA ALA A 392 14.25 17.99 -28.71
C ALA A 392 12.75 18.08 -28.49
N VAL A 393 12.09 18.84 -29.36
CA VAL A 393 10.65 19.09 -29.30
C VAL A 393 9.94 18.28 -30.37
N TYR A 394 8.91 17.53 -29.94
CA TYR A 394 8.05 16.70 -30.79
C TYR A 394 6.62 17.27 -30.76
N PRO A 395 6.23 18.11 -31.74
CA PRO A 395 4.92 18.76 -31.74
C PRO A 395 3.79 17.73 -31.95
N LEU A 396 2.65 17.93 -31.25
CA LEU A 396 1.43 17.15 -31.44
C LEU A 396 0.23 18.11 -31.47
N SER A 397 -0.59 18.05 -32.54
CA SER A 397 -1.85 18.79 -32.60
C SER A 397 -2.91 18.12 -31.70
N ILE A 398 -3.62 18.92 -30.91
CA ILE A 398 -4.73 18.45 -30.09
C ILE A 398 -5.94 18.09 -30.96
N SER A 399 -6.28 18.95 -31.95
CA SER A 399 -7.46 18.81 -32.80
C SER A 399 -7.29 17.75 -33.90
N ASN A 400 -6.06 17.48 -34.33
CA ASN A 400 -5.75 16.50 -35.37
C ASN A 400 -4.43 15.75 -35.01
N PRO A 401 -4.44 14.85 -34.00
CA PRO A 401 -3.24 14.18 -33.58
C PRO A 401 -2.70 13.23 -34.64
N VAL A 402 -1.42 13.40 -35.00
CA VAL A 402 -0.69 12.50 -35.90
C VAL A 402 0.45 11.87 -35.14
N TYR A 403 0.33 10.59 -34.87
CA TYR A 403 1.31 9.82 -34.10
C TYR A 403 2.38 9.23 -35.00
N SER A 404 3.63 9.37 -34.61
CA SER A 404 4.75 8.79 -35.34
C SER A 404 4.94 7.31 -35.03
N THR A 405 5.21 6.52 -36.06
CA THR A 405 5.55 5.10 -35.94
C THR A 405 7.07 4.86 -35.99
N THR A 406 7.90 5.91 -36.18
CA THR A 406 9.33 5.80 -36.50
C THR A 406 10.25 6.60 -35.57
N ILE A 407 9.73 7.24 -34.51
CA ILE A 407 10.52 8.16 -33.66
C ILE A 407 11.72 7.47 -33.00
N MET A 408 11.71 6.14 -32.83
CA MET A 408 12.61 5.50 -31.89
C MET A 408 13.27 4.22 -32.42
N ASN A 409 14.23 4.36 -33.32
CA ASN A 409 15.03 3.20 -33.72
C ASN A 409 15.99 2.67 -32.62
N ASN A 410 16.36 3.47 -31.61
CA ASN A 410 17.38 3.13 -30.63
C ASN A 410 16.90 3.10 -29.17
N GLY A 411 15.61 3.35 -28.88
CA GLY A 411 15.03 3.21 -27.53
C GLY A 411 15.43 4.29 -26.52
N ILE A 412 16.44 5.07 -26.78
CA ILE A 412 16.88 6.25 -26.04
C ILE A 412 16.47 7.45 -26.88
N GLY A 413 15.84 8.45 -26.28
CA GLY A 413 15.35 9.62 -27.00
C GLY A 413 16.37 10.18 -27.95
N GLY A 414 15.94 10.57 -29.15
CA GLY A 414 16.81 11.10 -30.21
C GLY A 414 17.64 12.34 -29.83
N ASP A 415 17.51 12.80 -28.60
CA ASP A 415 18.25 13.93 -28.02
C ASP A 415 19.64 13.56 -27.52
N PHE A 416 19.94 12.26 -27.40
CA PHE A 416 21.24 11.81 -26.95
C PHE A 416 22.12 11.45 -28.15
N ALA A 417 23.19 12.20 -28.33
CA ALA A 417 24.21 11.92 -29.35
C ALA A 417 24.91 10.57 -29.07
N SER A 418 24.93 10.13 -27.81
CA SER A 418 25.51 8.85 -27.40
C SER A 418 24.90 8.31 -26.10
N GLU A 419 25.06 7.01 -25.84
CA GLU A 419 24.77 6.41 -24.52
C GLU A 419 25.50 7.13 -23.37
N ASN A 420 26.65 7.70 -23.60
CA ASN A 420 27.44 8.41 -22.60
C ASN A 420 26.74 9.67 -22.08
N ASP A 421 25.94 10.35 -22.90
CA ASP A 421 25.19 11.55 -22.47
C ASP A 421 24.13 11.20 -21.45
N PHE A 422 23.49 10.02 -21.58
CA PHE A 422 22.53 9.47 -20.62
C PHE A 422 23.21 9.13 -19.27
N TYR A 423 24.46 8.70 -19.28
CA TYR A 423 25.23 8.34 -18.09
C TYR A 423 25.95 9.51 -17.42
N SER A 424 25.69 10.75 -17.83
CA SER A 424 26.25 11.93 -17.16
C SER A 424 25.82 12.01 -15.68
N GLU A 425 26.66 12.59 -14.82
CA GLU A 425 26.35 12.78 -13.40
C GLU A 425 25.07 13.60 -13.19
N GLY A 426 24.74 14.51 -14.12
CA GLY A 426 23.53 15.30 -14.12
C GLY A 426 22.22 14.52 -14.32
N ASN A 427 22.30 13.24 -14.69
CA ASN A 427 21.14 12.36 -14.92
C ASN A 427 21.04 11.24 -13.88
N ILE A 428 21.87 11.25 -12.83
CA ILE A 428 21.95 10.16 -11.84
C ILE A 428 21.36 10.61 -10.52
N VAL A 429 20.50 9.75 -9.97
CA VAL A 429 19.98 9.86 -8.59
C VAL A 429 20.26 8.56 -7.85
N GLU A 430 21.19 8.60 -6.91
CA GLU A 430 21.53 7.45 -6.06
C GLU A 430 21.12 7.73 -4.62
N ARG A 431 20.38 6.82 -4.03
CA ARG A 431 19.95 6.93 -2.63
C ARG A 431 20.16 5.61 -1.91
N ARG A 432 20.64 5.70 -0.67
CA ARG A 432 20.79 4.56 0.25
C ARG A 432 20.22 4.95 1.60
N LEU A 433 19.56 4.00 2.23
CA LEU A 433 19.01 4.16 3.58
C LEU A 433 19.23 2.85 4.35
N PHE A 434 20.03 2.92 5.36
CA PHE A 434 20.19 1.85 6.35
C PHE A 434 19.44 2.24 7.62
N TYR A 435 18.75 1.29 8.24
CA TYR A 435 18.28 1.47 9.60
C TYR A 435 18.35 0.18 10.41
N ALA A 436 18.55 0.33 11.71
CA ALA A 436 18.44 -0.72 12.71
C ALA A 436 17.54 -0.23 13.85
N SER A 437 16.66 -1.10 14.34
CA SER A 437 15.74 -0.77 15.42
C SER A 437 15.70 -1.86 16.46
N VAL A 438 15.55 -1.46 17.73
CA VAL A 438 15.15 -2.34 18.83
C VAL A 438 13.83 -1.85 19.39
N TYR A 439 12.93 -2.76 19.74
CA TYR A 439 11.61 -2.40 20.24
C TYR A 439 11.08 -3.38 21.26
N ALA A 440 10.21 -2.87 22.12
CA ALA A 440 9.43 -3.69 23.05
C ALA A 440 8.03 -3.07 23.21
N MET A 441 7.01 -3.92 23.31
CA MET A 441 5.64 -3.53 23.61
C MET A 441 5.03 -4.53 24.56
N ASP A 442 4.29 -4.01 25.55
CA ASP A 442 3.50 -4.80 26.46
C ASP A 442 2.04 -4.32 26.46
N GLU A 443 1.14 -5.25 26.25
CA GLU A 443 -0.28 -5.04 26.43
C GLU A 443 -0.72 -5.67 27.76
N LEU A 444 -1.01 -4.81 28.71
CA LEU A 444 -1.44 -5.13 30.04
C LEU A 444 -2.95 -5.30 30.09
N SER A 445 -3.44 -6.51 30.34
CA SER A 445 -4.88 -6.77 30.54
C SER A 445 -5.22 -6.86 32.03
N MET A 446 -6.28 -6.14 32.40
CA MET A 446 -6.77 -6.05 33.79
C MET A 446 -8.32 -5.96 33.82
N LEU A 447 -8.89 -5.96 35.02
CA LEU A 447 -10.35 -5.91 35.22
C LEU A 447 -11.11 -7.05 34.51
N ASN A 448 -10.59 -8.28 34.63
CA ASN A 448 -11.10 -9.46 33.91
C ASN A 448 -11.10 -9.27 32.39
N ASP A 449 -9.97 -8.83 31.84
CA ASP A 449 -9.73 -8.54 30.43
C ASP A 449 -10.60 -7.42 29.82
N ARG A 450 -11.26 -6.61 30.67
CA ARG A 450 -12.04 -5.47 30.18
C ARG A 450 -11.20 -4.26 29.83
N LEU A 451 -10.12 -4.01 30.55
CA LEU A 451 -9.23 -2.89 30.30
C LEU A 451 -7.88 -3.42 29.79
N ARG A 452 -7.42 -2.90 28.66
CA ARG A 452 -6.11 -3.18 28.09
C ARG A 452 -5.35 -1.87 27.94
N ILE A 453 -4.12 -1.83 28.39
CA ILE A 453 -3.20 -0.71 28.24
C ILE A 453 -2.00 -1.20 27.46
N THR A 454 -1.77 -0.65 26.28
CA THR A 454 -0.63 -0.97 25.41
C THR A 454 0.44 0.09 25.58
N LEU A 455 1.63 -0.30 26.00
CA LEU A 455 2.81 0.55 26.10
C LEU A 455 3.87 0.03 25.14
N GLY A 456 4.27 0.82 24.16
CA GLY A 456 5.27 0.47 23.17
C GLY A 456 6.37 1.52 23.09
N LEU A 457 7.61 1.04 22.89
CA LEU A 457 8.76 1.89 22.68
C LEU A 457 9.68 1.28 21.63
N ARG A 458 10.04 2.08 20.64
CA ARG A 458 10.97 1.70 19.59
C ARG A 458 12.07 2.75 19.44
N LEU A 459 13.31 2.32 19.47
CA LEU A 459 14.49 3.11 19.16
C LEU A 459 15.00 2.70 17.79
N THR A 460 15.11 3.67 16.88
CA THR A 460 15.61 3.44 15.52
C THR A 460 16.80 4.35 15.27
N ALA A 461 17.93 3.75 14.87
CA ALA A 461 19.05 4.45 14.28
C ALA A 461 18.99 4.31 12.77
N SER A 462 19.13 5.39 12.02
CA SER A 462 19.14 5.40 10.56
C SER A 462 20.26 6.26 10.01
N ASN A 463 20.84 5.80 8.90
CA ASN A 463 21.84 6.52 8.11
C ASN A 463 21.39 6.54 6.65
N GLY A 464 21.31 7.72 6.09
CA GLY A 464 20.92 7.98 4.70
C GLY A 464 22.06 8.65 3.92
N ASN A 465 22.28 8.20 2.68
CA ASN A 465 23.17 8.85 1.74
C ASN A 465 22.42 9.06 0.44
N SER A 466 22.46 10.24 -0.12
CA SER A 466 21.95 10.53 -1.46
C SER A 466 22.94 11.32 -2.30
N THR A 467 22.89 11.05 -3.60
CA THR A 467 23.48 11.88 -4.65
C THR A 467 22.37 12.16 -5.64
N ASP A 468 21.85 13.38 -5.61
CA ASP A 468 20.75 13.79 -6.47
C ASP A 468 21.29 14.78 -7.49
N TYR A 469 21.46 14.35 -8.75
CA TYR A 469 22.00 15.16 -9.85
C TYR A 469 23.34 15.82 -9.49
N GLY A 470 24.25 15.06 -8.85
CA GLY A 470 25.57 15.53 -8.42
C GLY A 470 25.61 16.11 -7.00
N ALA A 471 24.49 16.56 -6.43
CA ALA A 471 24.44 17.06 -5.06
C ALA A 471 24.44 15.91 -4.05
N LYS A 472 25.37 15.92 -3.09
CA LYS A 472 25.53 14.85 -2.07
C LYS A 472 24.94 15.29 -0.74
N THR A 473 24.19 14.39 -0.11
CA THR A 473 23.61 14.58 1.21
C THR A 473 23.82 13.35 2.07
N GLU A 474 24.16 13.55 3.34
CA GLU A 474 24.25 12.50 4.36
C GLU A 474 23.35 12.86 5.53
N THR A 475 22.64 11.87 6.05
CA THR A 475 21.75 12.02 7.22
C THR A 475 22.03 10.92 8.24
N ASP A 476 22.04 11.28 9.53
CA ASP A 476 22.15 10.38 10.65
C ASP A 476 21.08 10.72 11.67
N ASP A 477 20.18 9.79 11.95
CA ASP A 477 19.08 10.02 12.88
C ASP A 477 19.03 8.93 13.95
N LEU A 478 18.77 9.34 15.19
CA LEU A 478 18.39 8.46 16.28
C LEU A 478 17.05 8.90 16.84
N VAL A 479 16.00 8.10 16.61
CA VAL A 479 14.63 8.48 16.93
C VAL A 479 13.96 7.47 17.83
N LEU A 480 13.32 7.98 18.89
CA LEU A 480 12.48 7.24 19.79
C LEU A 480 11.01 7.45 19.40
N THR A 481 10.29 6.36 19.13
CA THR A 481 8.85 6.38 18.81
C THR A 481 8.06 5.66 19.91
N PRO A 482 7.44 6.44 20.84
CA PRO A 482 6.56 5.89 21.85
C PRO A 482 5.16 5.63 21.30
N ARG A 483 4.47 4.63 21.89
CA ARG A 483 3.08 4.29 21.65
C ARG A 483 2.36 4.10 22.96
N LEU A 484 1.17 4.70 23.08
CA LEU A 484 0.24 4.49 24.18
C LEU A 484 -1.14 4.14 23.58
N GLY A 485 -1.64 2.97 23.91
CA GLY A 485 -2.99 2.54 23.57
C GLY A 485 -3.79 2.22 24.83
N VAL A 486 -5.06 2.56 24.85
CA VAL A 486 -6.01 2.13 25.89
C VAL A 486 -7.23 1.56 25.19
N ASN A 487 -7.64 0.35 25.54
CA ASN A 487 -8.86 -0.28 25.02
C ASN A 487 -9.72 -0.74 26.20
N TYR A 488 -10.99 -0.36 26.17
CA TYR A 488 -11.97 -0.77 27.17
C TYR A 488 -13.10 -1.54 26.51
N SER A 489 -13.25 -2.82 26.87
CA SER A 489 -14.34 -3.68 26.42
C SER A 489 -15.64 -3.32 27.16
N LEU A 490 -16.56 -2.67 26.47
CA LEU A 490 -17.90 -2.35 26.97
C LEU A 490 -18.72 -3.62 27.17
N THR A 491 -18.63 -4.51 26.18
CA THR A 491 -19.20 -5.86 26.18
C THR A 491 -18.19 -6.83 25.57
N LYS A 492 -18.50 -8.11 25.48
CA LYS A 492 -17.66 -9.09 24.76
C LYS A 492 -17.49 -8.79 23.26
N ASP A 493 -18.44 -8.03 22.69
CA ASP A 493 -18.52 -7.74 21.25
C ASP A 493 -18.34 -6.25 20.94
N ALA A 494 -18.04 -5.39 21.93
CA ALA A 494 -17.89 -3.95 21.72
C ALA A 494 -16.78 -3.36 22.59
N SER A 495 -15.98 -2.48 22.01
CA SER A 495 -14.89 -1.78 22.69
C SER A 495 -14.80 -0.32 22.30
N LEU A 496 -14.29 0.48 23.24
CA LEU A 496 -13.79 1.84 23.02
C LEU A 496 -12.27 1.82 23.12
N TYR A 497 -11.59 2.63 22.32
CA TYR A 497 -10.15 2.77 22.44
C TYR A 497 -9.68 4.21 22.26
N PHE A 498 -8.54 4.47 22.86
CA PHE A 498 -7.73 5.67 22.65
C PHE A 498 -6.33 5.25 22.19
N LEU A 499 -5.73 5.98 21.25
CA LEU A 499 -4.38 5.80 20.77
C LEU A 499 -3.66 7.14 20.73
N HIS A 500 -2.45 7.15 21.30
CA HIS A 500 -1.43 8.16 21.02
C HIS A 500 -0.20 7.46 20.44
N ASP A 501 0.23 7.89 19.26
CA ASP A 501 1.37 7.31 18.55
C ASP A 501 2.20 8.40 17.88
N ARG A 502 3.50 8.16 17.76
CA ARG A 502 4.44 9.04 17.06
C ARG A 502 5.15 8.27 15.97
N THR A 503 5.50 8.98 14.92
CA THR A 503 6.29 8.43 13.81
C THR A 503 7.25 9.48 13.27
N TYR A 504 8.19 9.02 12.46
CA TYR A 504 9.05 9.90 11.69
C TYR A 504 9.28 9.35 10.29
N LEU A 505 9.66 10.25 9.40
CA LEU A 505 9.93 9.95 8.00
C LEU A 505 11.21 10.66 7.57
N PRO A 506 12.33 9.93 7.32
CA PRO A 506 13.56 10.52 6.83
C PRO A 506 13.34 11.30 5.53
N GLN A 507 14.05 12.40 5.36
CA GLN A 507 14.03 13.25 4.18
C GLN A 507 15.42 13.23 3.53
N SER A 508 15.46 13.42 2.21
CA SER A 508 16.71 13.64 1.45
C SER A 508 16.72 15.08 0.96
N GLY A 509 17.89 15.67 0.87
CA GLY A 509 18.10 17.02 0.37
C GLY A 509 18.83 17.92 1.35
N ILE A 510 19.14 19.12 0.91
CA ILE A 510 19.86 20.15 1.67
C ILE A 510 18.96 21.38 1.77
N SER A 511 18.83 21.93 2.98
CA SER A 511 18.15 23.22 3.18
C SER A 511 18.99 24.38 2.68
N VAL A 512 18.36 25.55 2.54
CA VAL A 512 19.04 26.81 2.16
C VAL A 512 20.22 27.15 3.07
N GLU A 513 20.18 26.70 4.33
CA GLU A 513 21.25 26.89 5.31
C GLU A 513 22.43 25.93 5.10
N GLY A 514 22.39 25.08 4.08
CA GLY A 514 23.42 24.07 3.80
C GLY A 514 23.35 22.82 4.69
N ASN A 515 22.29 22.66 5.49
CA ASN A 515 22.11 21.52 6.38
C ASN A 515 21.29 20.42 5.69
N ALA A 516 21.58 19.16 6.00
CA ALA A 516 20.72 18.04 5.63
C ALA A 516 19.33 18.21 6.22
N LEU A 517 18.29 17.86 5.43
CA LEU A 517 16.91 17.92 5.89
C LEU A 517 16.68 16.96 7.06
N LYS A 518 16.00 17.43 8.09
CA LYS A 518 15.61 16.64 9.26
C LYS A 518 14.38 15.77 8.92
N PRO A 519 14.18 14.65 9.62
CA PRO A 519 12.97 13.83 9.41
C PRO A 519 11.68 14.63 9.68
N ILE A 520 10.67 14.43 8.85
CA ILE A 520 9.29 14.81 9.18
C ILE A 520 8.89 14.05 10.45
N ARG A 521 8.23 14.72 11.37
CA ARG A 521 7.66 14.11 12.58
C ARG A 521 6.16 14.14 12.51
N GLY A 522 5.53 13.01 12.86
CA GLY A 522 4.10 12.85 12.96
C GLY A 522 3.63 12.52 14.35
N ILE A 523 2.56 13.16 14.79
CA ILE A 523 1.88 12.92 16.06
C ILE A 523 0.42 12.61 15.74
N ASN A 524 -0.15 11.59 16.38
CA ASN A 524 -1.55 11.21 16.22
C ASN A 524 -2.22 11.05 17.58
N TYR A 525 -3.46 11.51 17.64
CA TYR A 525 -4.43 11.20 18.67
C TYR A 525 -5.67 10.61 17.99
N GLU A 526 -6.10 9.44 18.44
CA GLU A 526 -7.26 8.75 17.87
C GLU A 526 -8.15 8.21 18.99
N LEU A 527 -9.45 8.44 18.86
CA LEU A 527 -10.47 7.82 19.69
C LEU A 527 -11.40 7.01 18.78
N GLY A 528 -11.69 5.76 19.14
CA GLY A 528 -12.53 4.93 18.31
C GLY A 528 -13.44 3.98 19.09
N PHE A 529 -14.45 3.52 18.37
CA PHE A 529 -15.41 2.52 18.80
C PHE A 529 -15.43 1.37 17.81
N LYS A 530 -15.41 0.13 18.31
CA LYS A 530 -15.50 -1.09 17.50
C LYS A 530 -16.60 -1.98 18.04
N ARG A 531 -17.32 -2.63 17.12
CA ARG A 531 -18.33 -3.60 17.50
C ARG A 531 -18.47 -4.71 16.47
N ASP A 532 -18.48 -5.94 16.96
CA ASP A 532 -18.89 -7.14 16.23
C ASP A 532 -20.39 -7.35 16.43
N TRP A 533 -21.11 -7.63 15.34
CA TRP A 533 -22.54 -7.82 15.33
C TRP A 533 -22.89 -9.23 14.90
N ALA A 534 -24.01 -9.74 15.39
CA ALA A 534 -24.56 -11.04 14.99
C ALA A 534 -23.49 -12.15 15.07
N GLU A 535 -22.82 -12.28 16.24
CA GLU A 535 -21.75 -13.25 16.49
C GLU A 535 -20.53 -13.08 15.59
N GLY A 536 -20.25 -11.84 15.19
CA GLY A 536 -19.11 -11.49 14.34
C GLY A 536 -19.32 -11.73 12.85
N ARG A 537 -20.55 -11.91 12.38
CA ARG A 537 -20.85 -12.00 10.95
C ARG A 537 -20.52 -10.70 10.22
N TRP A 538 -20.68 -9.54 10.88
CA TRP A 538 -20.28 -8.25 10.38
C TRP A 538 -19.77 -7.37 11.53
N ASN A 539 -19.00 -6.38 11.20
CA ASN A 539 -18.43 -5.45 12.17
C ASN A 539 -18.60 -4.00 11.76
N THR A 540 -18.47 -3.12 12.75
CA THR A 540 -18.34 -1.67 12.54
C THR A 540 -17.14 -1.14 13.30
N THR A 541 -16.46 -0.16 12.68
CA THR A 541 -15.44 0.66 13.31
C THR A 541 -15.76 2.13 13.07
N LEU A 542 -15.75 2.91 14.15
CA LEU A 542 -15.81 4.37 14.12
C LEU A 542 -14.51 4.90 14.67
N ALA A 543 -13.94 5.94 14.06
CA ALA A 543 -12.75 6.60 14.57
C ALA A 543 -12.84 8.12 14.32
N ILE A 544 -12.40 8.90 15.30
CA ILE A 544 -12.06 10.31 15.14
C ILE A 544 -10.58 10.47 15.39
N TYR A 545 -9.94 11.32 14.61
CA TYR A 545 -8.49 11.47 14.70
C TYR A 545 -8.05 12.92 14.52
N HIS A 546 -6.87 13.21 15.08
CA HIS A 546 -6.11 14.42 14.87
C HIS A 546 -4.64 14.04 14.64
N ILE A 547 -4.11 14.44 13.48
CA ILE A 547 -2.73 14.19 13.06
C ILE A 547 -2.05 15.53 12.82
N GLU A 548 -0.86 15.70 13.35
CA GLU A 548 0.03 16.82 13.07
C GLU A 548 1.30 16.33 12.38
N ARG A 549 1.72 17.02 11.32
CA ARG A 549 2.97 16.80 10.60
C ARG A 549 3.84 18.02 10.71
N ASN A 550 5.01 17.86 11.30
CA ASN A 550 6.00 18.93 11.50
C ASN A 550 7.22 18.73 10.60
N ARG A 551 7.90 19.80 10.24
CA ARG A 551 9.08 19.82 9.39
C ARG A 551 8.77 19.40 7.95
N LEU A 552 7.64 19.83 7.44
CA LEU A 552 7.35 19.71 6.03
C LEU A 552 8.32 20.58 5.23
N VAL A 553 8.70 20.05 4.06
CA VAL A 553 9.52 20.81 3.11
C VAL A 553 8.66 21.90 2.49
N SER A 554 9.14 23.10 2.55
CA SER A 554 8.63 24.28 1.88
C SER A 554 9.64 24.76 0.86
N VAL A 555 9.19 25.14 -0.33
CA VAL A 555 10.05 25.64 -1.40
C VAL A 555 9.68 27.10 -1.67
N ASP A 556 10.65 27.99 -1.60
CA ASP A 556 10.45 29.38 -2.01
C ASP A 556 10.21 29.44 -3.53
N PRO A 557 9.04 29.89 -3.98
CA PRO A 557 8.68 29.90 -5.40
C PRO A 557 9.53 30.85 -6.25
N THR A 558 10.25 31.79 -5.62
CA THR A 558 11.09 32.76 -6.32
C THR A 558 12.52 32.29 -6.49
N SER A 559 13.11 31.73 -5.43
CA SER A 559 14.51 31.31 -5.41
C SER A 559 14.70 29.81 -5.61
N ASN A 560 13.63 29.00 -5.56
CA ASN A 560 13.65 27.53 -5.52
C ASN A 560 14.44 26.95 -4.34
N LEU A 561 14.68 27.75 -3.31
CA LEU A 561 15.38 27.29 -2.10
C LEU A 561 14.47 26.45 -1.23
N ILE A 562 15.05 25.45 -0.57
CA ILE A 562 14.36 24.46 0.24
C ILE A 562 14.48 24.82 1.74
N TYR A 563 13.36 24.86 2.43
CA TYR A 563 13.24 25.12 3.86
C TYR A 563 12.46 24.00 4.55
N GLN A 564 12.54 23.88 5.86
CA GLN A 564 11.78 22.89 6.66
C GLN A 564 10.98 23.57 7.78
N THR A 565 10.11 24.48 7.41
CA THR A 565 9.30 25.28 8.34
C THR A 565 7.83 24.89 8.34
N GLY A 566 7.39 24.05 7.37
CA GLY A 566 5.99 23.72 7.19
C GLY A 566 5.42 22.82 8.29
N VAL A 567 4.21 23.16 8.73
CA VAL A 567 3.37 22.34 9.60
C VAL A 567 2.02 22.14 8.94
N SER A 568 1.50 20.93 8.97
CA SER A 568 0.12 20.65 8.57
C SER A 568 -0.63 19.86 9.63
N GLN A 569 -1.93 20.09 9.70
CA GLN A 569 -2.84 19.36 10.57
C GLN A 569 -3.91 18.66 9.73
N SER A 570 -4.28 17.46 10.14
CA SER A 570 -5.36 16.68 9.54
C SER A 570 -6.24 16.14 10.64
N ARG A 571 -7.54 16.40 10.57
CA ARG A 571 -8.55 15.92 11.51
C ARG A 571 -9.73 15.34 10.76
N GLY A 572 -10.35 14.33 11.33
CA GLY A 572 -11.44 13.70 10.63
C GLY A 572 -12.18 12.63 11.40
N PHE A 573 -13.16 12.09 10.70
CA PHE A 573 -14.03 11.03 11.16
C PHE A 573 -14.06 9.92 10.12
N GLU A 574 -13.98 8.67 10.56
CA GLU A 574 -14.04 7.48 9.72
C GLU A 574 -15.08 6.51 10.23
N PHE A 575 -15.82 5.91 9.30
CA PHE A 575 -16.76 4.84 9.52
C PHE A 575 -16.48 3.70 8.55
N ASP A 576 -16.29 2.49 9.06
CA ASP A 576 -16.18 1.26 8.29
C ASP A 576 -17.21 0.24 8.79
N MET A 577 -17.94 -0.38 7.88
CA MET A 577 -18.85 -1.49 8.12
C MET A 577 -18.60 -2.56 7.05
N LYS A 578 -18.41 -3.80 7.47
CA LYS A 578 -18.21 -4.91 6.53
C LYS A 578 -18.66 -6.25 7.10
N GLY A 579 -19.08 -7.13 6.21
CA GLY A 579 -19.46 -8.50 6.51
C GLY A 579 -20.82 -8.87 5.95
N GLN A 580 -21.39 -9.94 6.49
CA GLN A 580 -22.70 -10.44 6.09
C GLN A 580 -23.80 -9.82 6.94
N LEU A 581 -24.54 -8.87 6.36
CA LEU A 581 -25.63 -8.16 7.06
C LEU A 581 -26.90 -9.01 7.22
N ALA A 582 -27.20 -9.83 6.20
CA ALA A 582 -28.33 -10.74 6.19
C ALA A 582 -27.96 -12.02 5.40
N LYS A 583 -28.80 -13.04 5.46
CA LYS A 583 -28.58 -14.28 4.69
C LYS A 583 -28.41 -13.95 3.21
N GLY A 584 -27.23 -14.29 2.68
CA GLY A 584 -26.84 -14.02 1.29
C GLY A 584 -26.40 -12.58 0.99
N LEU A 585 -26.60 -11.61 1.89
CA LEU A 585 -26.22 -10.21 1.66
C LEU A 585 -24.89 -9.88 2.36
N ASN A 586 -23.85 -9.75 1.57
CA ASN A 586 -22.56 -9.21 2.00
C ASN A 586 -22.47 -7.73 1.64
N ALA A 587 -21.88 -6.94 2.53
CA ALA A 587 -21.74 -5.51 2.34
C ALA A 587 -20.37 -5.00 2.82
N ILE A 588 -19.87 -3.99 2.14
CA ILE A 588 -18.83 -3.08 2.60
C ILE A 588 -19.41 -1.69 2.44
N VAL A 589 -19.48 -0.94 3.52
CA VAL A 589 -19.91 0.46 3.51
C VAL A 589 -18.89 1.24 4.33
N ASN A 590 -18.30 2.25 3.73
CA ASN A 590 -17.36 3.10 4.44
C ASN A 590 -17.57 4.57 4.08
N TYR A 591 -17.25 5.43 5.03
CA TYR A 591 -17.30 6.87 4.86
C TYR A 591 -16.16 7.50 5.65
N ALA A 592 -15.57 8.54 5.10
CA ALA A 592 -14.63 9.40 5.80
C ALA A 592 -14.89 10.87 5.48
N TYR A 593 -14.78 11.68 6.51
CA TYR A 593 -14.59 13.12 6.41
C TYR A 593 -13.18 13.44 6.85
N THR A 594 -12.42 14.16 6.04
CA THR A 594 -11.08 14.63 6.35
C THR A 594 -10.98 16.12 6.07
N ASP A 595 -10.63 16.89 7.09
CA ASP A 595 -10.25 18.27 6.98
C ASP A 595 -8.75 18.38 7.24
N SER A 596 -8.02 18.96 6.28
CA SER A 596 -6.57 19.07 6.38
C SER A 596 -6.08 20.37 5.79
N GLU A 597 -5.25 21.08 6.55
CA GLU A 597 -4.75 22.40 6.21
C GLU A 597 -3.27 22.57 6.57
N ILE A 598 -2.62 23.47 5.86
CA ILE A 598 -1.29 23.96 6.19
C ILE A 598 -1.47 25.02 7.29
N THR A 599 -0.87 24.81 8.46
CA THR A 599 -1.01 25.71 9.61
C THR A 599 0.17 26.65 9.77
N GLU A 600 1.34 26.25 9.26
CA GLU A 600 2.55 27.08 9.28
C GLU A 600 3.31 26.88 7.97
N ASP A 601 3.75 27.97 7.36
CA ASP A 601 4.71 28.02 6.26
C ASP A 601 5.34 29.41 6.23
N GLU A 602 6.61 29.51 6.64
CA GLU A 602 7.31 30.79 6.78
C GLU A 602 7.57 31.46 5.42
N TYR A 603 7.78 30.68 4.38
CA TYR A 603 8.19 31.19 3.07
C TYR A 603 7.05 31.31 2.07
N ASN A 604 5.93 30.59 2.33
CA ASN A 604 4.72 30.69 1.52
C ASN A 604 3.50 30.96 2.41
N PRO A 605 3.43 32.13 3.06
CA PRO A 605 2.36 32.46 4.02
C PRO A 605 0.97 32.44 3.38
N GLU A 606 0.87 32.58 2.05
CA GLU A 606 -0.37 32.47 1.29
C GLU A 606 -0.95 31.03 1.26
N LEU A 607 -0.15 30.03 1.63
CA LEU A 607 -0.60 28.65 1.76
C LEU A 607 -1.20 28.36 3.14
N ILE A 608 -0.99 29.21 4.15
CA ILE A 608 -1.54 29.02 5.50
C ILE A 608 -3.08 29.07 5.44
N GLY A 609 -3.73 28.08 6.05
CA GLY A 609 -5.17 27.89 6.02
C GLY A 609 -5.69 27.21 4.74
N ARG A 610 -4.83 26.93 3.76
CA ARG A 610 -5.22 26.17 2.57
C ARG A 610 -5.18 24.68 2.83
N ALA A 611 -6.02 23.98 2.07
CA ALA A 611 -6.05 22.52 2.10
C ALA A 611 -4.71 21.93 1.65
N THR A 612 -4.32 20.82 2.28
CA THR A 612 -3.13 20.06 1.87
C THR A 612 -3.27 19.47 0.46
N PRO A 613 -2.14 19.16 -0.20
CA PRO A 613 -2.13 18.57 -1.52
C PRO A 613 -3.02 17.33 -1.64
N ASN A 614 -3.73 17.22 -2.76
CA ASN A 614 -4.51 16.01 -3.13
C ASN A 614 -5.57 15.61 -2.08
N LEU A 615 -6.11 16.59 -1.33
CA LEU A 615 -7.16 16.33 -0.33
C LEU A 615 -8.48 15.98 -1.03
N VAL A 616 -9.18 15.01 -0.48
CA VAL A 616 -10.60 14.72 -0.74
C VAL A 616 -11.34 14.79 0.60
N LYS A 617 -12.20 15.79 0.78
CA LYS A 617 -12.87 16.03 2.08
C LYS A 617 -13.83 14.91 2.44
N HIS A 618 -14.62 14.43 1.48
CA HIS A 618 -15.61 13.38 1.72
C HIS A 618 -15.34 12.22 0.79
N ILE A 619 -15.10 11.04 1.35
CA ILE A 619 -14.94 9.79 0.60
C ILE A 619 -15.99 8.83 1.12
N GLN A 620 -16.90 8.38 0.23
CA GLN A 620 -17.87 7.35 0.56
C GLN A 620 -17.82 6.23 -0.47
N ASN A 621 -17.78 4.99 0.01
CA ASN A 621 -17.85 3.82 -0.84
C ASN A 621 -18.88 2.84 -0.28
N THR A 622 -19.59 2.17 -1.19
CA THR A 622 -20.49 1.08 -0.87
C THR A 622 -20.29 -0.03 -1.88
N TRP A 623 -20.22 -1.26 -1.41
CA TRP A 623 -20.26 -2.47 -2.20
C TRP A 623 -21.23 -3.46 -1.57
N LEU A 624 -22.20 -3.92 -2.34
CA LEU A 624 -23.19 -4.93 -1.95
C LEU A 624 -23.05 -6.13 -2.88
N ASN A 625 -23.09 -7.33 -2.33
CA ASN A 625 -23.15 -8.58 -3.09
C ASN A 625 -24.22 -9.48 -2.47
N TYR A 626 -25.29 -9.73 -3.20
CA TYR A 626 -26.45 -10.46 -2.75
C TYR A 626 -26.59 -11.81 -3.48
N TYR A 627 -26.34 -12.88 -2.77
CA TYR A 627 -26.65 -14.25 -3.21
C TYR A 627 -28.12 -14.54 -3.06
N LEU A 628 -28.80 -14.84 -4.17
CA LEU A 628 -30.23 -15.05 -4.17
C LEU A 628 -30.61 -16.33 -3.38
N PRO A 629 -31.36 -16.23 -2.26
CA PRO A 629 -31.72 -17.36 -1.43
C PRO A 629 -32.91 -18.15 -1.99
N ILE A 630 -33.05 -18.20 -3.31
CA ILE A 630 -34.14 -18.84 -4.05
C ILE A 630 -33.61 -20.18 -4.59
N GLN A 631 -34.25 -21.29 -4.21
CA GLN A 631 -33.78 -22.63 -4.56
C GLN A 631 -33.56 -22.84 -6.08
N LYS A 632 -34.45 -22.31 -6.92
CA LYS A 632 -34.33 -22.39 -8.39
C LYS A 632 -33.21 -21.52 -8.97
N LEU A 633 -32.77 -20.49 -8.22
CA LEU A 633 -31.67 -19.57 -8.58
C LEU A 633 -30.44 -19.77 -7.67
N SER A 634 -30.31 -20.99 -7.13
CA SER A 634 -29.21 -21.32 -6.25
C SER A 634 -27.85 -21.03 -6.92
N GLY A 635 -27.02 -20.26 -6.23
CA GLY A 635 -25.71 -19.83 -6.71
C GLY A 635 -25.69 -18.49 -7.44
N PHE A 636 -26.83 -17.96 -7.91
CA PHE A 636 -26.85 -16.64 -8.53
C PHE A 636 -26.65 -15.53 -7.49
N SER A 637 -25.93 -14.50 -7.89
CA SER A 637 -25.72 -13.29 -7.11
C SER A 637 -25.86 -12.03 -7.99
N LEU A 638 -26.27 -10.94 -7.35
CA LEU A 638 -26.25 -9.59 -7.91
C LEU A 638 -25.35 -8.72 -7.06
N SER A 639 -24.59 -7.85 -7.70
CA SER A 639 -23.72 -6.91 -6.98
C SER A 639 -23.91 -5.49 -7.52
N ALA A 640 -23.77 -4.53 -6.63
CA ALA A 640 -23.74 -3.11 -6.96
C ALA A 640 -22.83 -2.38 -5.98
N GLY A 641 -22.14 -1.36 -6.46
CA GLY A 641 -21.34 -0.52 -5.61
C GLY A 641 -21.13 0.86 -6.21
N TYR A 642 -20.84 1.83 -5.35
CA TYR A 642 -20.49 3.17 -5.80
C TYR A 642 -19.34 3.75 -4.99
N GLN A 643 -18.67 4.70 -5.59
CA GLN A 643 -17.69 5.58 -4.98
C GLN A 643 -18.06 7.02 -5.20
N LEU A 644 -18.04 7.82 -4.15
CA LEU A 644 -18.27 9.26 -4.17
C LEU A 644 -17.08 9.96 -3.55
N LEU A 645 -16.46 10.90 -4.27
CA LEU A 645 -15.34 11.73 -3.84
C LEU A 645 -15.75 13.18 -3.99
N MET A 646 -15.87 13.93 -2.87
CA MET A 646 -16.32 15.33 -2.88
C MET A 646 -15.34 16.24 -2.13
N GLY A 647 -15.35 17.53 -2.50
CA GLY A 647 -14.49 18.54 -1.91
C GLY A 647 -13.02 18.26 -2.20
N ARG A 648 -12.70 18.03 -3.47
CA ARG A 648 -11.39 17.64 -3.97
C ARG A 648 -10.52 18.86 -4.23
N THR A 649 -9.21 18.74 -3.93
CA THR A 649 -8.23 19.80 -4.20
C THR A 649 -7.21 19.35 -5.25
N GLU A 650 -6.54 20.31 -5.86
CA GLU A 650 -5.44 20.04 -6.78
C GLU A 650 -4.28 19.32 -6.08
N ARG A 651 -3.46 18.61 -6.90
CA ARG A 651 -2.27 17.90 -6.44
C ARG A 651 -1.19 18.82 -5.88
N PHE A 652 -1.02 19.99 -6.49
CA PHE A 652 -0.04 21.00 -6.11
C PHE A 652 -0.78 22.32 -5.84
N PRO A 653 -1.34 22.51 -4.63
CA PRO A 653 -2.08 23.71 -4.32
C PRO A 653 -1.15 24.93 -4.34
N ASN A 654 -1.65 26.01 -4.93
CA ASN A 654 -0.99 27.30 -4.99
C ASN A 654 -2.03 28.41 -4.79
N ALA A 655 -1.61 29.67 -4.86
CA ALA A 655 -2.50 30.82 -4.65
C ALA A 655 -3.69 30.87 -5.64
N THR A 656 -3.57 30.26 -6.80
CA THR A 656 -4.61 30.25 -7.87
C THR A 656 -5.37 28.94 -7.98
N SER A 657 -5.10 27.96 -7.10
CA SER A 657 -5.77 26.65 -7.12
C SER A 657 -7.27 26.75 -6.96
N GLN A 658 -7.98 25.91 -7.72
CA GLN A 658 -9.43 25.83 -7.73
C GLN A 658 -9.90 24.47 -7.20
N PRO A 659 -11.12 24.37 -6.62
CA PRO A 659 -11.73 23.09 -6.32
C PRO A 659 -11.89 22.24 -7.58
N LEU A 660 -11.61 20.94 -7.46
CA LEU A 660 -11.86 19.98 -8.53
C LEU A 660 -13.29 19.46 -8.47
N GLU A 661 -13.83 19.06 -9.63
CA GLU A 661 -15.16 18.45 -9.72
C GLU A 661 -15.26 17.17 -8.88
N ASP A 662 -16.45 16.93 -8.32
CA ASP A 662 -16.76 15.73 -7.57
C ASP A 662 -16.81 14.50 -8.50
N ASN A 663 -16.27 13.37 -8.03
CA ASN A 663 -16.34 12.10 -8.74
C ASN A 663 -17.46 11.22 -8.18
N PHE A 664 -18.31 10.69 -9.05
CA PHE A 664 -19.27 9.65 -8.73
C PHE A 664 -19.20 8.50 -9.73
N ARG A 665 -18.82 7.32 -9.23
CA ARG A 665 -18.72 6.09 -10.02
C ARG A 665 -19.73 5.06 -9.51
N LEU A 666 -20.51 4.47 -10.40
CA LEU A 666 -21.41 3.35 -10.10
C LEU A 666 -20.94 2.11 -10.86
N ASP A 667 -20.86 0.99 -10.16
CA ASP A 667 -20.49 -0.32 -10.68
C ASP A 667 -21.62 -1.32 -10.40
N VAL A 668 -21.89 -2.24 -11.33
CA VAL A 668 -22.91 -3.28 -11.16
C VAL A 668 -22.36 -4.63 -11.61
N GLY A 669 -22.93 -5.71 -11.11
CA GLY A 669 -22.50 -7.04 -11.51
C GLY A 669 -23.55 -8.12 -11.30
N ALA A 670 -23.29 -9.27 -11.93
CA ALA A 670 -24.05 -10.48 -11.76
C ALA A 670 -23.11 -11.67 -11.74
N GLY A 671 -23.38 -12.64 -10.89
CA GLY A 671 -22.55 -13.83 -10.76
C GLY A 671 -23.37 -15.09 -10.61
N TRP A 672 -22.69 -16.22 -10.83
CA TRP A 672 -23.19 -17.54 -10.54
C TRP A 672 -22.05 -18.41 -10.00
N ASN A 673 -22.30 -19.17 -8.96
CA ASN A 673 -21.33 -20.10 -8.40
C ASN A 673 -21.95 -21.42 -7.97
N ASN A 674 -21.15 -22.46 -8.09
CA ASN A 674 -21.34 -23.75 -7.43
C ASN A 674 -20.00 -24.20 -6.82
N GLU A 675 -19.87 -25.44 -6.41
CA GLU A 675 -18.64 -25.98 -5.81
C GLU A 675 -17.46 -25.96 -6.80
N LYS A 676 -17.73 -26.22 -8.08
CA LYS A 676 -16.69 -26.35 -9.14
C LYS A 676 -16.47 -25.06 -9.91
N TYR A 677 -17.50 -24.26 -10.17
CA TYR A 677 -17.44 -23.10 -11.04
C TYR A 677 -17.89 -21.82 -10.34
N LYS A 678 -17.20 -20.72 -10.62
CA LYS A 678 -17.61 -19.39 -10.23
C LYS A 678 -17.49 -18.46 -11.44
N ILE A 679 -18.61 -17.90 -11.88
CA ILE A 679 -18.68 -16.94 -12.98
C ILE A 679 -19.08 -15.59 -12.40
N ASN A 680 -18.43 -14.51 -12.83
CA ASN A 680 -18.75 -13.17 -12.37
C ASN A 680 -18.56 -12.16 -13.50
N LEU A 681 -19.61 -11.38 -13.77
CA LEU A 681 -19.61 -10.26 -14.71
C LEU A 681 -19.72 -8.97 -13.92
N ILE A 682 -18.78 -8.05 -14.09
CA ILE A 682 -18.78 -6.72 -13.49
C ILE A 682 -18.71 -5.67 -14.59
N VAL A 683 -19.58 -4.68 -14.52
CA VAL A 683 -19.54 -3.47 -15.35
C VAL A 683 -19.20 -2.29 -14.45
N ASN A 684 -18.05 -1.69 -14.70
CA ASN A 684 -17.54 -0.54 -13.95
C ASN A 684 -17.95 0.75 -14.64
N ASN A 685 -18.16 1.83 -13.86
CA ASN A 685 -18.57 3.14 -14.34
C ASN A 685 -19.78 3.06 -15.32
N VAL A 686 -20.83 2.35 -14.88
CA VAL A 686 -22.01 2.05 -15.74
C VAL A 686 -22.72 3.30 -16.27
N LEU A 687 -22.54 4.44 -15.58
CA LEU A 687 -23.06 5.73 -16.01
C LEU A 687 -22.16 6.43 -17.04
N ASN A 688 -21.02 5.83 -17.37
CA ASN A 688 -20.01 6.35 -18.29
C ASN A 688 -19.61 7.81 -18.01
N ARG A 689 -19.49 8.16 -16.71
CA ARG A 689 -19.08 9.50 -16.33
C ARG A 689 -17.61 9.73 -16.64
N LYS A 690 -17.29 10.88 -17.19
CA LYS A 690 -15.93 11.38 -17.34
C LYS A 690 -15.44 11.84 -15.97
N MET A 691 -14.32 11.29 -15.50
CA MET A 691 -13.75 11.55 -14.19
C MET A 691 -12.23 11.54 -14.28
N TYR A 692 -11.57 12.23 -13.37
CA TYR A 692 -10.11 12.16 -13.20
C TYR A 692 -9.73 11.98 -11.72
N SER A 693 -8.67 11.21 -11.49
CA SER A 693 -8.25 10.84 -10.14
C SER A 693 -7.58 12.02 -9.42
N THR A 694 -6.77 12.79 -10.14
CA THR A 694 -6.08 13.99 -9.67
C THR A 694 -5.91 14.99 -10.81
N ALA A 695 -5.67 16.26 -10.47
CA ALA A 695 -5.40 17.31 -11.43
C ALA A 695 -4.57 18.43 -10.78
N TRP A 696 -3.86 19.20 -11.61
CA TRP A 696 -3.11 20.38 -11.18
C TRP A 696 -2.88 21.34 -12.34
N ARG A 697 -2.73 22.61 -12.03
CA ARG A 697 -2.32 23.63 -12.99
C ARG A 697 -0.84 23.94 -12.81
N ASN A 698 -0.09 23.97 -13.89
CA ASN A 698 1.27 24.48 -13.92
C ASN A 698 1.25 25.94 -14.40
N GLY A 699 1.43 26.87 -13.47
CA GLY A 699 1.39 28.31 -13.78
C GLY A 699 2.55 28.79 -14.65
N ALA A 700 3.69 28.10 -14.65
CA ALA A 700 4.85 28.50 -15.43
C ALA A 700 4.65 28.39 -16.95
N ASN A 701 3.87 27.40 -17.39
CA ASN A 701 3.55 27.14 -18.80
C ASN A 701 2.05 27.28 -19.15
N ASP A 702 1.25 27.74 -18.19
CA ASP A 702 -0.21 27.91 -18.28
C ASP A 702 -0.97 26.69 -18.77
N MET A 703 -0.56 25.50 -18.30
CA MET A 703 -1.11 24.22 -18.68
C MET A 703 -1.92 23.58 -17.56
N TYR A 704 -2.99 22.90 -17.93
CA TYR A 704 -3.81 22.06 -17.05
C TYR A 704 -3.45 20.60 -17.26
N TYR A 705 -3.17 19.90 -16.17
CA TYR A 705 -2.81 18.49 -16.14
C TYR A 705 -3.85 17.72 -15.35
N TRP A 706 -4.32 16.60 -15.85
CA TRP A 706 -5.22 15.72 -15.10
C TRP A 706 -5.01 14.26 -15.48
N VAL A 707 -5.28 13.36 -14.56
CA VAL A 707 -5.15 11.91 -14.76
C VAL A 707 -6.55 11.32 -14.97
N GLN A 708 -6.85 10.96 -16.19
CA GLN A 708 -8.15 10.46 -16.61
C GLN A 708 -8.44 9.08 -15.99
N MET A 709 -9.67 8.86 -15.51
CA MET A 709 -10.16 7.56 -15.07
C MET A 709 -10.85 6.82 -16.22
N ALA A 710 -10.83 5.49 -16.16
CA ALA A 710 -11.42 4.64 -17.20
C ALA A 710 -12.92 4.91 -17.41
N PRO A 711 -13.40 4.99 -18.67
CA PRO A 711 -14.81 5.07 -19.01
C PRO A 711 -15.54 3.77 -18.63
N ILE A 712 -16.79 3.59 -19.07
CA ILE A 712 -17.51 2.33 -18.90
C ILE A 712 -16.71 1.15 -19.46
N HIS A 713 -16.54 0.10 -18.64
CA HIS A 713 -15.86 -1.12 -19.06
C HIS A 713 -16.39 -2.33 -18.30
N ALA A 714 -16.29 -3.50 -18.91
CA ALA A 714 -16.80 -4.75 -18.34
C ALA A 714 -15.69 -5.81 -18.23
N ARG A 715 -15.86 -6.73 -17.25
CA ARG A 715 -15.02 -7.89 -17.02
C ARG A 715 -15.88 -9.11 -16.74
N LEU A 716 -15.60 -10.20 -17.44
CA LEU A 716 -16.19 -11.52 -17.21
C LEU A 716 -15.09 -12.44 -16.69
N SER A 717 -15.27 -13.00 -15.53
CA SER A 717 -14.33 -13.95 -14.92
C SER A 717 -14.98 -15.33 -14.75
N LEU A 718 -14.17 -16.36 -14.96
CA LEU A 718 -14.50 -17.76 -14.70
C LEU A 718 -13.41 -18.36 -13.83
N ARG A 719 -13.80 -18.90 -12.67
CA ARG A 719 -12.94 -19.75 -11.84
C ARG A 719 -13.41 -21.17 -11.91
N VAL A 720 -12.46 -22.09 -12.05
CA VAL A 720 -12.67 -23.55 -11.99
C VAL A 720 -11.87 -24.09 -10.81
N ASN A 721 -12.55 -24.70 -9.83
CA ASN A 721 -11.91 -25.48 -8.77
C ASN A 721 -11.75 -26.93 -9.27
N LEU A 722 -10.53 -27.47 -9.18
CA LEU A 722 -10.14 -28.79 -9.71
C LEU A 722 -10.17 -29.87 -8.62
#